data_99c27468df347a40f535114e8c131fbf
#
_entry.id   99c27468df347a40f535114e8c131fbf
#
_cell.length_a   1.000
_cell.length_b   1.000
_cell.length_c   1.000
_cell.angle_alpha   90.00
_cell.angle_beta   90.00
_cell.angle_gamma   90.00
#
_symmetry.space_group_name_H-M   'P 1'
#
loop_
_entity.id
_entity.type
_entity.pdbx_description
1 polymer ?
#
loop_
_entity_poly.entity_id
_entity_poly.type
_entity_poly.pdbx_seq_one_letter_code
_entity_poly.pdbx_strand_id
1 'polypeptide(L)'
;MSALFNWLRRQNARLLSLIVLVLIVPVCLRAALGWSTPLGFLSDLAVGSLLVVTLHRRAWWLALPVLMFWALLAIATAELVSAVGRLPTPSDIHYLIDPQFVENSTGGGLAHPALAMALLGALVFWLLTQLVGRGLSRPALPRSVWAAPIVLFAAHWGAQNLWPNDGDAWRLYNLPHQLLASEVADLQIQAEEWLDGDVEEPTPAMAGLTDVDLNGQKLLAAPGQARNVLIIALEGIPGAYIRANREAIGSHYQEDLMPNLSRWAERGMNTPDYVLHTHQTIRGLYAMLCGDYDKLNNGTPKGVEMLTLNERNQACLPAQLREHGFSTHYLQGAGLRFMAKDKIMPHIGFDATHGLEWFSNSNYLEFPWGKDDRAFFEGARDYVGQLKKQKQPWMLTLLTVGTHQPYSAPEDYLQRYETPKQAAVGYLDDALDQFLAGLERQGVLKDTLVVITSDESHGIDGVRLASSWGFNLTLAPEQAQLPRLNVGVYGHVDLSTSILDYFDLPVPTALSGRSLFRDYDSGREIMSFTNGKLRYHNGQGIFSECDLPRRCRYYQSTGFIAESATYKGTYSGHPARQIAARADALDLSLLRTPLNHRYQFGSNNIIPLQAQIKDDWADNLIGAQYLEMPKGSHTRVRLTVRSVDPQQAAYIQLKAKEFEQDVQLGLPAEMIATADQPLEMDFSFENPQPRKAFSFHLLGYGNGAVEVSDFSVITELPGQEDILDDVPDDETAQSS
;
A
#
# COMPACT_ATOMS: atom_id res chain seq x y z
N MET A 1 16.65 -35.32 -41.26
CA MET A 1 15.70 -34.21 -41.49
C MET A 1 14.35 -34.66 -42.06
N SER A 2 14.26 -35.52 -43.08
CA SER A 2 13.01 -35.96 -43.67
C SER A 2 12.09 -36.73 -42.70
N ALA A 3 12.61 -37.61 -41.87
CA ALA A 3 11.84 -38.38 -40.88
C ALA A 3 11.24 -37.49 -39.77
N LEU A 4 11.97 -36.53 -39.25
CA LEU A 4 11.51 -35.53 -38.26
C LEU A 4 10.42 -34.62 -38.87
N PHE A 5 10.61 -34.20 -40.13
CA PHE A 5 9.65 -33.38 -40.86
C PHE A 5 8.33 -34.11 -41.10
N ASN A 6 8.39 -35.40 -41.47
CA ASN A 6 7.21 -36.27 -41.66
C ASN A 6 6.51 -36.57 -40.32
N TRP A 7 7.24 -36.70 -39.21
CA TRP A 7 6.69 -36.88 -37.89
C TRP A 7 5.97 -35.61 -37.42
N LEU A 8 6.63 -34.43 -37.55
CA LEU A 8 6.02 -33.11 -37.22
C LEU A 8 4.75 -32.84 -38.06
N ARG A 9 4.74 -33.30 -39.31
CA ARG A 9 3.58 -33.18 -40.20
C ARG A 9 2.40 -34.08 -39.76
N ARG A 10 2.70 -35.31 -39.30
CA ARG A 10 1.68 -36.27 -38.84
C ARG A 10 1.08 -35.90 -37.50
N GLN A 11 1.85 -35.28 -36.65
CA GLN A 11 1.42 -34.95 -35.27
C GLN A 11 0.86 -33.53 -35.12
N ASN A 12 0.58 -32.80 -36.21
CA ASN A 12 0.10 -31.40 -36.12
C ASN A 12 0.98 -30.54 -35.18
N ALA A 13 2.29 -30.66 -35.30
CA ALA A 13 3.27 -30.10 -34.36
C ALA A 13 3.05 -28.60 -34.05
N ARG A 14 2.48 -27.85 -35.01
CA ARG A 14 2.15 -26.42 -34.80
C ARG A 14 1.03 -26.21 -33.77
N LEU A 15 0.01 -27.05 -33.83
CA LEU A 15 -1.09 -27.00 -32.86
C LEU A 15 -0.62 -27.54 -31.50
N LEU A 16 0.13 -28.66 -31.53
CA LEU A 16 0.62 -29.30 -30.31
C LEU A 16 1.57 -28.36 -29.53
N SER A 17 2.48 -27.67 -30.23
CA SER A 17 3.41 -26.69 -29.56
C SER A 17 2.65 -25.50 -28.97
N LEU A 18 1.56 -25.04 -29.60
CA LEU A 18 0.70 -24.00 -29.04
C LEU A 18 -0.02 -24.51 -27.78
N ILE A 19 -0.58 -25.74 -27.85
CA ILE A 19 -1.21 -26.39 -26.68
C ILE A 19 -0.21 -26.53 -25.51
N VAL A 20 1.01 -26.98 -25.81
CA VAL A 20 2.05 -27.09 -24.78
C VAL A 20 2.34 -25.74 -24.15
N LEU A 21 2.53 -24.70 -24.97
CA LEU A 21 2.86 -23.35 -24.47
C LEU A 21 1.75 -22.77 -23.59
N VAL A 22 0.47 -22.81 -24.05
CA VAL A 22 -0.59 -22.02 -23.38
C VAL A 22 -1.52 -22.84 -22.47
N LEU A 23 -1.44 -24.18 -22.48
CA LEU A 23 -2.23 -25.06 -21.61
C LEU A 23 -1.36 -25.87 -20.65
N ILE A 24 -0.34 -26.56 -21.16
CA ILE A 24 0.44 -27.49 -20.31
C ILE A 24 1.42 -26.71 -19.44
N VAL A 25 2.19 -25.80 -20.03
CA VAL A 25 3.20 -25.03 -19.29
C VAL A 25 2.58 -24.24 -18.12
N PRO A 26 1.49 -23.47 -18.28
CA PRO A 26 0.88 -22.75 -17.15
C PRO A 26 0.41 -23.67 -16.02
N VAL A 27 -0.24 -24.78 -16.36
CA VAL A 27 -0.69 -25.77 -15.36
C VAL A 27 0.50 -26.36 -14.58
N CYS A 28 1.59 -26.72 -15.28
CA CYS A 28 2.81 -27.21 -14.64
C CYS A 28 3.47 -26.15 -13.76
N LEU A 29 3.52 -24.90 -14.24
CA LEU A 29 4.10 -23.78 -13.48
C LEU A 29 3.30 -23.46 -12.23
N ARG A 30 1.96 -23.44 -12.33
CA ARG A 30 1.08 -23.28 -11.16
C ARG A 30 1.34 -24.35 -10.10
N ALA A 31 1.51 -25.59 -10.53
CA ALA A 31 1.84 -26.69 -9.64
C ALA A 31 3.25 -26.53 -9.01
N ALA A 32 4.24 -26.12 -9.79
CA ALA A 32 5.61 -25.90 -9.34
C ALA A 32 5.73 -24.73 -8.34
N LEU A 33 4.89 -23.70 -8.48
CA LEU A 33 4.83 -22.55 -7.58
C LEU A 33 4.03 -22.83 -6.29
N GLY A 34 3.44 -24.02 -6.12
CA GLY A 34 2.59 -24.30 -4.98
C GLY A 34 1.19 -23.67 -5.04
N TRP A 35 0.78 -23.11 -6.20
CA TRP A 35 -0.50 -22.42 -6.39
C TRP A 35 -1.65 -23.34 -6.78
N SER A 36 -1.53 -24.62 -6.47
CA SER A 36 -2.44 -25.68 -6.94
C SER A 36 -3.80 -25.59 -6.27
N THR A 37 -4.78 -25.07 -6.99
CA THR A 37 -6.20 -25.13 -6.64
C THR A 37 -7.03 -25.58 -7.85
N PRO A 38 -8.16 -26.29 -7.68
CA PRO A 38 -9.02 -26.68 -8.81
C PRO A 38 -9.49 -25.48 -9.65
N LEU A 39 -9.83 -24.36 -9.00
CA LEU A 39 -10.25 -23.12 -9.67
C LEU A 39 -9.11 -22.49 -10.46
N GLY A 40 -7.90 -22.44 -9.90
CA GLY A 40 -6.73 -21.92 -10.60
C GLY A 40 -6.41 -22.71 -11.86
N PHE A 41 -6.45 -24.04 -11.80
CA PHE A 41 -6.27 -24.89 -12.97
C PHE A 41 -7.39 -24.68 -14.01
N LEU A 42 -8.65 -24.55 -13.59
CA LEU A 42 -9.75 -24.23 -14.50
C LEU A 42 -9.53 -22.88 -15.19
N SER A 43 -9.04 -21.88 -14.45
CA SER A 43 -8.73 -20.56 -14.97
C SER A 43 -7.61 -20.61 -16.02
N ASP A 44 -6.51 -21.31 -15.74
CA ASP A 44 -5.42 -21.49 -16.72
C ASP A 44 -5.90 -22.21 -17.98
N LEU A 45 -6.70 -23.26 -17.82
CA LEU A 45 -7.28 -24.01 -18.96
C LEU A 45 -8.26 -23.14 -19.76
N ALA A 46 -9.04 -22.27 -19.11
CA ALA A 46 -9.96 -21.37 -19.80
C ALA A 46 -9.21 -20.37 -20.67
N VAL A 47 -8.21 -19.66 -20.11
CA VAL A 47 -7.37 -18.71 -20.85
C VAL A 47 -6.58 -19.41 -21.95
N GLY A 48 -5.93 -20.53 -21.62
CA GLY A 48 -5.14 -21.29 -22.61
C GLY A 48 -6.00 -21.80 -23.76
N SER A 49 -7.21 -22.33 -23.49
CA SER A 49 -8.14 -22.77 -24.56
C SER A 49 -8.60 -21.59 -25.42
N LEU A 50 -8.85 -20.43 -24.87
CA LEU A 50 -9.14 -19.19 -25.60
C LEU A 50 -8.00 -18.83 -26.57
N LEU A 51 -6.75 -18.87 -26.07
CA LEU A 51 -5.56 -18.61 -26.90
C LEU A 51 -5.40 -19.67 -28.01
N VAL A 52 -5.66 -20.94 -27.74
CA VAL A 52 -5.62 -22.00 -28.78
C VAL A 52 -6.63 -21.71 -29.85
N VAL A 53 -7.92 -21.52 -29.54
CA VAL A 53 -8.96 -21.33 -30.55
C VAL A 53 -8.79 -20.06 -31.37
N THR A 54 -8.27 -19.00 -30.76
CA THR A 54 -8.08 -17.70 -31.43
C THR A 54 -6.81 -17.67 -32.30
N LEU A 55 -5.70 -18.28 -31.85
CA LEU A 55 -4.38 -18.12 -32.46
C LEU A 55 -3.95 -19.26 -33.39
N HIS A 56 -4.50 -20.51 -33.27
CA HIS A 56 -4.00 -21.68 -33.99
C HIS A 56 -3.97 -21.53 -35.51
N ARG A 57 -4.88 -20.74 -36.11
CA ARG A 57 -4.94 -20.46 -37.56
C ARG A 57 -4.35 -19.12 -37.98
N ARG A 58 -3.96 -18.27 -37.02
CA ARG A 58 -3.38 -16.97 -37.33
C ARG A 58 -1.96 -17.09 -37.87
N ALA A 59 -1.54 -16.10 -38.64
CA ALA A 59 -0.15 -16.02 -39.07
C ALA A 59 0.76 -15.90 -37.83
N TRP A 60 1.89 -16.57 -37.84
CA TRP A 60 2.81 -16.60 -36.68
C TRP A 60 3.24 -15.20 -36.21
N TRP A 61 3.41 -14.28 -37.15
CA TRP A 61 3.82 -12.91 -36.86
C TRP A 61 2.70 -12.07 -36.19
N LEU A 62 1.42 -12.48 -36.32
CA LEU A 62 0.30 -11.91 -35.56
C LEU A 62 0.14 -12.59 -34.20
N ALA A 63 0.42 -13.88 -34.10
CA ALA A 63 0.28 -14.61 -32.84
C ALA A 63 1.47 -14.36 -31.89
N LEU A 64 2.65 -14.11 -32.42
CA LEU A 64 3.88 -13.91 -31.63
C LEU A 64 3.78 -12.75 -30.63
N PRO A 65 3.37 -11.53 -31.02
CA PRO A 65 3.22 -10.44 -30.06
C PRO A 65 2.25 -10.77 -28.92
N VAL A 66 1.13 -11.41 -29.23
CA VAL A 66 0.13 -11.80 -28.23
C VAL A 66 0.70 -12.82 -27.25
N LEU A 67 1.41 -13.84 -27.76
CA LEU A 67 2.03 -14.86 -26.92
C LEU A 67 3.22 -14.33 -26.12
N MET A 68 4.00 -13.42 -26.69
CA MET A 68 5.06 -12.72 -25.95
C MET A 68 4.48 -11.89 -24.80
N PHE A 69 3.46 -11.07 -25.08
CA PHE A 69 2.79 -10.28 -24.06
C PHE A 69 2.21 -11.17 -22.96
N TRP A 70 1.52 -12.25 -23.34
CA TRP A 70 0.99 -13.20 -22.38
C TRP A 70 2.08 -13.87 -21.53
N ALA A 71 3.21 -14.26 -22.12
CA ALA A 71 4.33 -14.85 -21.38
C ALA A 71 4.99 -13.85 -20.43
N LEU A 72 5.21 -12.60 -20.88
CA LEU A 72 5.73 -11.52 -20.02
C LEU A 72 4.78 -11.24 -18.86
N LEU A 73 3.48 -11.19 -19.12
CA LEU A 73 2.47 -10.99 -18.10
C LEU A 73 2.46 -12.14 -17.07
N ALA A 74 2.66 -13.38 -17.50
CA ALA A 74 2.76 -14.53 -16.61
C ALA A 74 4.02 -14.47 -15.72
N ILE A 75 5.17 -14.04 -16.28
CA ILE A 75 6.41 -13.83 -15.52
C ILE A 75 6.20 -12.70 -14.51
N ALA A 76 5.74 -11.54 -14.95
CA ALA A 76 5.47 -10.38 -14.07
C ALA A 76 4.48 -10.74 -12.95
N THR A 77 3.47 -11.57 -13.25
CA THR A 77 2.53 -12.04 -12.23
C THR A 77 3.23 -12.89 -11.17
N ALA A 78 4.10 -13.83 -11.58
CA ALA A 78 4.80 -14.68 -10.63
C ALA A 78 5.75 -13.87 -9.73
N GLU A 79 6.49 -12.93 -10.32
CA GLU A 79 7.39 -12.04 -9.58
C GLU A 79 6.61 -11.16 -8.58
N LEU A 80 5.51 -10.54 -9.03
CA LEU A 80 4.72 -9.65 -8.18
C LEU A 80 3.97 -10.41 -7.07
N VAL A 81 3.42 -11.58 -7.37
CA VAL A 81 2.80 -12.41 -6.32
C VAL A 81 3.81 -12.82 -5.27
N SER A 82 5.05 -13.15 -5.68
CA SER A 82 6.12 -13.45 -4.73
C SER A 82 6.52 -12.22 -3.90
N ALA A 83 6.44 -11.02 -4.50
CA ALA A 83 6.82 -9.77 -3.85
C ALA A 83 5.75 -9.28 -2.86
N VAL A 84 4.50 -9.24 -3.30
CA VAL A 84 3.41 -8.54 -2.58
C VAL A 84 2.20 -9.42 -2.28
N GLY A 85 2.24 -10.70 -2.59
CA GLY A 85 1.19 -11.67 -2.25
C GLY A 85 -0.15 -11.48 -2.98
N ARG A 86 -0.20 -10.70 -4.08
CA ARG A 86 -1.42 -10.43 -4.84
C ARG A 86 -1.17 -10.38 -6.35
N LEU A 87 -2.25 -10.48 -7.13
CA LEU A 87 -2.18 -10.28 -8.57
C LEU A 87 -1.86 -8.83 -8.94
N PRO A 88 -1.13 -8.60 -10.05
CA PRO A 88 -0.91 -7.27 -10.60
C PRO A 88 -2.22 -6.53 -10.88
N THR A 89 -2.20 -5.23 -10.61
CA THR A 89 -3.25 -4.28 -10.99
C THR A 89 -2.68 -3.25 -11.98
N PRO A 90 -3.51 -2.52 -12.72
CA PRO A 90 -3.02 -1.46 -13.61
C PRO A 90 -2.18 -0.39 -12.88
N SER A 91 -2.47 -0.12 -11.61
CA SER A 91 -1.70 0.83 -10.79
C SER A 91 -0.27 0.37 -10.49
N ASP A 92 0.03 -0.93 -10.57
CA ASP A 92 1.38 -1.45 -10.33
C ASP A 92 2.38 -1.09 -11.44
N ILE A 93 1.91 -0.56 -12.56
CA ILE A 93 2.77 -0.03 -13.63
C ILE A 93 3.70 1.07 -13.09
N HIS A 94 3.25 1.86 -12.12
CA HIS A 94 4.08 2.90 -11.50
C HIS A 94 5.33 2.33 -10.83
N TYR A 95 5.23 1.18 -10.18
CA TYR A 95 6.38 0.50 -9.56
C TYR A 95 7.36 -0.05 -10.60
N LEU A 96 6.85 -0.49 -11.76
CA LEU A 96 7.69 -0.99 -12.85
C LEU A 96 8.43 0.14 -13.59
N ILE A 97 7.96 1.38 -13.48
CA ILE A 97 8.57 2.56 -14.08
C ILE A 97 9.57 3.22 -13.12
N ASP A 98 9.46 2.99 -11.81
CA ASP A 98 10.41 3.52 -10.82
C ASP A 98 11.75 2.77 -10.91
N PRO A 99 12.83 3.43 -11.40
CA PRO A 99 14.13 2.76 -11.57
C PRO A 99 14.71 2.26 -10.25
N GLN A 100 14.46 2.96 -9.15
CA GLN A 100 14.98 2.58 -7.83
C GLN A 100 14.24 1.35 -7.28
N PHE A 101 12.92 1.26 -7.48
CA PHE A 101 12.15 0.07 -7.13
C PHE A 101 12.59 -1.15 -7.94
N VAL A 102 12.74 -0.98 -9.26
CA VAL A 102 13.18 -2.07 -10.15
C VAL A 102 14.57 -2.53 -9.78
N GLU A 103 15.54 -1.61 -9.62
CA GLU A 103 16.92 -1.94 -9.27
C GLU A 103 17.03 -2.68 -7.94
N ASN A 104 16.36 -2.17 -6.90
CA ASN A 104 16.40 -2.77 -5.57
C ASN A 104 15.62 -4.09 -5.48
N SER A 105 14.46 -4.19 -6.17
CA SER A 105 13.66 -5.42 -6.17
C SER A 105 14.25 -6.52 -7.05
N THR A 106 14.98 -6.16 -8.10
CA THR A 106 15.63 -7.11 -9.04
C THR A 106 17.12 -7.26 -8.83
N GLY A 107 17.71 -6.61 -7.85
CA GLY A 107 19.14 -6.58 -7.57
C GLY A 107 19.81 -7.96 -7.43
N GLY A 108 19.01 -9.01 -7.23
CA GLY A 108 19.41 -10.42 -7.27
C GLY A 108 18.97 -11.18 -8.54
N GLY A 109 18.30 -10.51 -9.49
CA GLY A 109 17.68 -11.18 -10.64
C GLY A 109 16.22 -11.56 -10.40
N LEU A 110 15.64 -12.37 -11.29
CA LEU A 110 14.26 -12.86 -11.15
C LEU A 110 14.14 -13.81 -9.96
N ALA A 111 13.06 -13.69 -9.17
CA ALA A 111 12.73 -14.63 -8.11
C ALA A 111 12.44 -16.04 -8.68
N HIS A 112 11.91 -16.10 -9.90
CA HIS A 112 11.56 -17.35 -10.58
C HIS A 112 12.26 -17.50 -11.95
N PRO A 113 13.61 -17.56 -12.03
CA PRO A 113 14.33 -17.64 -13.32
C PRO A 113 14.00 -18.93 -14.09
N ALA A 114 13.75 -20.04 -13.39
CA ALA A 114 13.35 -21.31 -14.03
C ALA A 114 11.99 -21.20 -14.74
N LEU A 115 11.03 -20.46 -14.16
CA LEU A 115 9.75 -20.17 -14.78
C LEU A 115 9.90 -19.34 -16.05
N ALA A 116 10.69 -18.27 -15.99
CA ALA A 116 10.99 -17.43 -17.16
C ALA A 116 11.65 -18.24 -18.27
N MET A 117 12.63 -19.08 -17.95
CA MET A 117 13.29 -19.97 -18.92
C MET A 117 12.30 -20.99 -19.52
N ALA A 118 11.40 -21.57 -18.72
CA ALA A 118 10.41 -22.53 -19.21
C ALA A 118 9.44 -21.89 -20.21
N LEU A 119 8.90 -20.70 -19.88
CA LEU A 119 8.02 -19.94 -20.77
C LEU A 119 8.72 -19.50 -22.05
N LEU A 120 9.91 -18.93 -21.95
CA LEU A 120 10.70 -18.51 -23.12
C LEU A 120 11.10 -19.69 -23.97
N GLY A 121 11.53 -20.80 -23.37
CA GLY A 121 11.85 -22.04 -24.07
C GLY A 121 10.65 -22.62 -24.83
N ALA A 122 9.48 -22.63 -24.21
CA ALA A 122 8.23 -23.08 -24.84
C ALA A 122 7.81 -22.14 -26.00
N LEU A 123 7.98 -20.82 -25.83
CA LEU A 123 7.72 -19.83 -26.88
C LEU A 123 8.67 -20.00 -28.08
N VAL A 124 9.97 -20.18 -27.82
CA VAL A 124 10.97 -20.47 -28.87
C VAL A 124 10.62 -21.79 -29.57
N PHE A 125 10.30 -22.84 -28.82
CA PHE A 125 9.88 -24.12 -29.40
C PHE A 125 8.64 -23.96 -30.30
N TRP A 126 7.62 -23.24 -29.83
CA TRP A 126 6.45 -22.91 -30.66
C TRP A 126 6.86 -22.16 -31.93
N LEU A 127 7.69 -21.11 -31.83
CA LEU A 127 8.15 -20.33 -32.99
C LEU A 127 8.91 -21.19 -33.99
N LEU A 128 9.80 -22.06 -33.54
CA LEU A 128 10.53 -22.97 -34.40
C LEU A 128 9.57 -23.93 -35.16
N THR A 129 8.52 -24.45 -34.49
CA THR A 129 7.53 -25.28 -35.17
C THR A 129 6.73 -24.50 -36.22
N GLN A 130 6.49 -23.19 -36.00
CA GLN A 130 5.82 -22.33 -37.00
C GLN A 130 6.73 -22.08 -38.21
N LEU A 131 8.03 -21.89 -38.01
CA LEU A 131 9.00 -21.61 -39.05
C LEU A 131 9.28 -22.86 -39.90
N VAL A 132 9.55 -23.99 -39.24
CA VAL A 132 9.80 -25.28 -39.91
C VAL A 132 8.58 -25.79 -40.63
N GLY A 133 7.39 -25.59 -40.07
CA GLY A 133 6.12 -26.00 -40.63
C GLY A 133 5.56 -25.07 -41.71
N ARG A 134 6.30 -24.07 -42.21
CA ARG A 134 5.84 -23.21 -43.33
C ARG A 134 5.42 -24.08 -44.54
N GLY A 135 4.21 -23.82 -45.06
CA GLY A 135 3.66 -24.59 -46.16
C GLY A 135 2.84 -25.83 -45.77
N LEU A 136 2.82 -26.23 -44.48
CA LEU A 136 1.91 -27.29 -44.02
C LEU A 136 0.53 -26.71 -43.70
N SER A 137 -0.52 -27.47 -44.10
CA SER A 137 -1.92 -27.11 -43.75
C SER A 137 -2.12 -27.10 -42.24
N ARG A 138 -2.87 -26.14 -41.74
CA ARG A 138 -3.28 -26.06 -40.33
C ARG A 138 -4.58 -26.87 -40.17
N PRO A 139 -4.69 -27.78 -39.18
CA PRO A 139 -5.89 -28.53 -38.96
C PRO A 139 -7.05 -27.59 -38.59
N ALA A 140 -8.24 -27.89 -39.11
CA ALA A 140 -9.44 -27.24 -38.64
C ALA A 140 -9.82 -27.84 -37.29
N LEU A 141 -10.01 -27.01 -36.28
CA LEU A 141 -10.58 -27.46 -35.01
C LEU A 141 -12.08 -27.78 -35.22
N PRO A 142 -12.59 -28.85 -34.63
CA PRO A 142 -14.03 -29.12 -34.60
C PRO A 142 -14.77 -27.92 -33.96
N ARG A 143 -15.98 -27.63 -34.44
CA ARG A 143 -16.77 -26.50 -33.89
C ARG A 143 -17.01 -26.62 -32.38
N SER A 144 -17.10 -27.82 -31.85
CA SER A 144 -17.23 -28.08 -30.40
C SER A 144 -16.07 -27.55 -29.57
N VAL A 145 -14.84 -27.51 -30.15
CA VAL A 145 -13.67 -26.98 -29.43
C VAL A 145 -13.77 -25.47 -29.19
N TRP A 146 -14.53 -24.73 -30.02
CA TRP A 146 -14.79 -23.30 -29.81
C TRP A 146 -15.68 -23.03 -28.61
N ALA A 147 -16.46 -24.02 -28.14
CA ALA A 147 -17.22 -23.88 -26.91
C ALA A 147 -16.38 -24.13 -25.65
N ALA A 148 -15.18 -24.72 -25.76
CA ALA A 148 -14.36 -25.09 -24.61
C ALA A 148 -14.02 -23.91 -23.70
N PRO A 149 -13.52 -22.74 -24.19
CA PRO A 149 -13.26 -21.59 -23.29
C PRO A 149 -14.55 -21.13 -22.60
N ILE A 150 -15.67 -21.04 -23.29
CA ILE A 150 -16.95 -20.61 -22.70
C ILE A 150 -17.36 -21.55 -21.57
N VAL A 151 -17.30 -22.87 -21.83
CA VAL A 151 -17.65 -23.87 -20.80
C VAL A 151 -16.71 -23.80 -19.61
N LEU A 152 -15.41 -23.61 -19.83
CA LEU A 152 -14.43 -23.52 -18.73
C LEU A 152 -14.60 -22.25 -17.90
N PHE A 153 -14.83 -21.11 -18.53
CA PHE A 153 -15.14 -19.85 -17.81
C PHE A 153 -16.44 -19.97 -17.02
N ALA A 154 -17.51 -20.55 -17.63
CA ALA A 154 -18.78 -20.77 -16.94
C ALA A 154 -18.64 -21.79 -15.80
N ALA A 155 -17.85 -22.84 -15.97
CA ALA A 155 -17.57 -23.83 -14.91
C ALA A 155 -16.79 -23.19 -13.74
N HIS A 156 -15.80 -22.35 -14.03
CA HIS A 156 -15.06 -21.60 -13.01
C HIS A 156 -16.01 -20.68 -12.24
N TRP A 157 -16.80 -19.87 -12.95
CA TRP A 157 -17.77 -18.96 -12.36
C TRP A 157 -18.81 -19.71 -11.52
N GLY A 158 -19.37 -20.82 -12.02
CA GLY A 158 -20.32 -21.65 -11.30
C GLY A 158 -19.72 -22.29 -10.06
N ALA A 159 -18.51 -22.84 -10.17
CA ALA A 159 -17.82 -23.44 -9.02
C ALA A 159 -17.52 -22.43 -7.93
N GLN A 160 -17.08 -21.22 -8.29
CA GLN A 160 -16.80 -20.15 -7.34
C GLN A 160 -18.06 -19.66 -6.62
N ASN A 161 -19.22 -19.70 -7.29
CA ASN A 161 -20.50 -19.32 -6.68
C ASN A 161 -21.08 -20.41 -5.78
N LEU A 162 -20.84 -21.69 -6.10
CA LEU A 162 -21.42 -22.81 -5.37
C LEU A 162 -20.58 -23.23 -4.15
N TRP A 163 -19.26 -23.04 -4.20
CA TRP A 163 -18.37 -23.41 -3.12
C TRP A 163 -17.60 -22.17 -2.64
N PRO A 164 -17.81 -21.76 -1.38
CA PRO A 164 -17.00 -20.70 -0.78
C PRO A 164 -15.52 -21.06 -0.88
N ASN A 165 -14.72 -20.13 -1.34
CA ASN A 165 -13.28 -20.33 -1.45
C ASN A 165 -12.58 -19.15 -0.80
N ASP A 166 -11.80 -19.43 0.25
CA ASP A 166 -11.04 -18.44 1.02
C ASP A 166 -9.64 -18.17 0.43
N GLY A 167 -9.33 -18.78 -0.71
CA GLY A 167 -8.04 -18.62 -1.37
C GLY A 167 -7.84 -17.21 -1.93
N ASP A 168 -6.59 -16.77 -1.95
CA ASP A 168 -6.20 -15.52 -2.59
C ASP A 168 -6.47 -15.56 -4.10
N ALA A 169 -6.75 -14.40 -4.69
CA ALA A 169 -7.10 -14.30 -6.11
C ALA A 169 -6.07 -14.95 -7.04
N TRP A 170 -4.78 -14.85 -6.71
CA TRP A 170 -3.70 -15.47 -7.51
C TRP A 170 -3.71 -17.01 -7.47
N ARG A 171 -4.27 -17.61 -6.41
CA ARG A 171 -4.49 -19.07 -6.36
C ARG A 171 -5.69 -19.50 -7.21
N LEU A 172 -6.68 -18.64 -7.36
CA LEU A 172 -7.97 -18.93 -8.00
C LEU A 172 -8.01 -18.58 -9.47
N TYR A 173 -7.27 -17.55 -9.89
CA TYR A 173 -7.33 -16.96 -11.22
C TYR A 173 -6.00 -16.96 -11.94
N ASN A 174 -6.08 -17.02 -13.26
CA ASN A 174 -5.05 -16.48 -14.15
C ASN A 174 -5.31 -14.98 -14.33
N LEU A 175 -4.27 -14.14 -14.39
CA LEU A 175 -4.44 -12.68 -14.44
C LEU A 175 -5.38 -12.18 -15.54
N PRO A 176 -5.25 -12.59 -16.83
CA PRO A 176 -6.24 -12.25 -17.86
C PRO A 176 -7.68 -12.62 -17.50
N HIS A 177 -7.90 -13.76 -16.83
CA HIS A 177 -9.23 -14.15 -16.36
C HIS A 177 -9.73 -13.25 -15.23
N GLN A 178 -8.87 -12.92 -14.28
CA GLN A 178 -9.20 -12.00 -13.18
C GLN A 178 -9.65 -10.63 -13.70
N LEU A 179 -8.90 -10.07 -14.66
CA LEU A 179 -9.25 -8.78 -15.27
C LEU A 179 -10.62 -8.85 -15.96
N LEU A 180 -10.89 -9.91 -16.73
CA LEU A 180 -12.20 -10.11 -17.35
C LEU A 180 -13.32 -10.29 -16.31
N ALA A 181 -13.05 -11.00 -15.22
CA ALA A 181 -14.03 -11.23 -14.17
C ALA A 181 -14.36 -9.93 -13.41
N SER A 182 -13.35 -9.07 -13.20
CA SER A 182 -13.54 -7.74 -12.60
C SER A 182 -14.41 -6.86 -13.49
N GLU A 183 -14.10 -6.76 -14.78
CA GLU A 183 -14.90 -5.97 -15.74
C GLU A 183 -16.36 -6.46 -15.84
N VAL A 184 -16.57 -7.78 -15.84
CA VAL A 184 -17.93 -8.35 -15.84
C VAL A 184 -18.67 -8.01 -14.53
N ALA A 185 -17.97 -8.05 -13.39
CA ALA A 185 -18.56 -7.68 -12.13
C ALA A 185 -18.95 -6.18 -12.11
N ASP A 186 -18.09 -5.31 -12.63
CA ASP A 186 -18.38 -3.87 -12.73
C ASP A 186 -19.57 -3.58 -13.65
N LEU A 187 -19.67 -4.29 -14.79
CA LEU A 187 -20.84 -4.20 -15.66
C LEU A 187 -22.13 -4.70 -15.00
N GLN A 188 -22.05 -5.77 -14.20
CA GLN A 188 -23.21 -6.24 -13.42
C GLN A 188 -23.66 -5.19 -12.39
N ILE A 189 -22.72 -4.56 -11.71
CA ILE A 189 -22.99 -3.49 -10.77
C ILE A 189 -23.70 -2.32 -11.45
N GLN A 190 -23.16 -1.86 -12.59
CA GLN A 190 -23.78 -0.77 -13.36
C GLN A 190 -25.19 -1.14 -13.84
N ALA A 191 -25.39 -2.39 -14.24
CA ALA A 191 -26.71 -2.88 -14.66
C ALA A 191 -27.70 -2.95 -13.48
N GLU A 192 -27.27 -3.41 -12.31
CA GLU A 192 -28.08 -3.43 -11.08
C GLU A 192 -28.43 -1.98 -10.64
N GLU A 193 -27.49 -1.06 -10.68
CA GLU A 193 -27.74 0.37 -10.38
C GLU A 193 -28.75 0.98 -11.36
N TRP A 194 -28.62 0.67 -12.64
CA TRP A 194 -29.57 1.16 -13.63
C TRP A 194 -30.98 0.57 -13.45
N LEU A 195 -31.08 -0.69 -13.00
CA LEU A 195 -32.38 -1.36 -12.75
C LEU A 195 -33.02 -0.93 -11.44
N ASP A 196 -32.23 -0.70 -10.39
CA ASP A 196 -32.72 -0.28 -9.07
C ASP A 196 -33.13 1.21 -9.05
N GLY A 197 -32.75 1.99 -10.08
CA GLY A 197 -32.95 3.44 -10.14
C GLY A 197 -32.04 4.18 -9.15
N ASP A 198 -32.13 5.50 -9.14
CA ASP A 198 -31.45 6.39 -8.18
C ASP A 198 -32.09 6.24 -6.79
N VAL A 199 -31.91 5.10 -6.15
CA VAL A 199 -32.19 4.97 -4.73
C VAL A 199 -31.04 5.68 -4.02
N GLU A 200 -31.30 6.87 -3.51
CA GLU A 200 -30.40 7.60 -2.63
C GLU A 200 -30.12 6.72 -1.41
N GLU A 201 -28.97 6.03 -1.40
CA GLU A 201 -28.60 5.19 -0.27
C GLU A 201 -28.26 6.10 0.91
N PRO A 202 -28.82 5.83 2.11
CA PRO A 202 -28.48 6.62 3.28
C PRO A 202 -26.96 6.52 3.54
N THR A 203 -26.33 7.66 3.77
CA THR A 203 -24.90 7.71 4.14
C THR A 203 -24.66 6.79 5.33
N PRO A 204 -23.74 5.84 5.24
CA PRO A 204 -23.49 4.93 6.35
C PRO A 204 -23.00 5.68 7.59
N ALA A 205 -23.42 5.24 8.77
CA ALA A 205 -22.88 5.76 10.01
C ALA A 205 -21.39 5.45 10.10
N MET A 206 -20.56 6.47 10.33
CA MET A 206 -19.10 6.37 10.30
C MET A 206 -18.46 6.51 11.69
N ALA A 207 -19.20 6.99 12.70
CA ALA A 207 -18.66 7.30 14.03
C ALA A 207 -17.83 6.14 14.65
N GLY A 208 -18.28 4.89 14.46
CA GLY A 208 -17.57 3.71 14.94
C GLY A 208 -16.18 3.46 14.28
N LEU A 209 -15.94 4.08 13.13
CA LEU A 209 -14.69 3.97 12.36
C LEU A 209 -13.84 5.24 12.46
N THR A 210 -14.45 6.41 12.58
CA THR A 210 -13.76 7.70 12.45
C THR A 210 -13.59 8.45 13.75
N ASP A 211 -14.36 8.14 14.79
CA ASP A 211 -14.30 8.89 16.03
C ASP A 211 -13.28 8.30 17.01
N VAL A 212 -12.71 9.15 17.83
CA VAL A 212 -11.91 8.74 18.99
C VAL A 212 -12.84 8.19 20.06
N ASP A 213 -12.59 6.96 20.52
CA ASP A 213 -13.31 6.32 21.61
C ASP A 213 -12.41 6.15 22.83
N LEU A 214 -12.58 7.02 23.82
CA LEU A 214 -11.90 6.97 25.12
C LEU A 214 -12.88 6.61 26.26
N ASN A 215 -14.00 5.96 25.97
CA ASN A 215 -15.01 5.58 26.97
C ASN A 215 -14.63 4.32 27.76
N GLY A 216 -13.58 3.58 27.33
CA GLY A 216 -13.11 2.40 28.04
C GLY A 216 -12.50 2.73 29.41
N GLN A 217 -12.47 1.75 30.31
CA GLN A 217 -11.87 1.87 31.63
C GLN A 217 -10.34 1.93 31.51
N LYS A 218 -9.69 2.95 32.08
CA LYS A 218 -8.21 3.07 32.10
C LYS A 218 -7.59 1.85 32.80
N LEU A 219 -6.57 1.25 32.17
CA LEU A 219 -5.77 0.16 32.75
C LEU A 219 -4.77 0.66 33.77
N LEU A 220 -4.29 1.91 33.62
CA LEU A 220 -3.38 2.55 34.56
C LEU A 220 -4.16 3.49 35.48
N ALA A 221 -3.85 3.45 36.77
CA ALA A 221 -4.48 4.30 37.77
C ALA A 221 -4.01 5.78 37.69
N ALA A 222 -2.92 6.06 37.02
CA ALA A 222 -2.32 7.38 36.83
C ALA A 222 -1.73 7.47 35.40
N PRO A 223 -1.41 8.68 34.90
CA PRO A 223 -0.68 8.81 33.62
C PRO A 223 0.58 7.97 33.59
N GLY A 224 0.96 7.53 32.41
CA GLY A 224 2.15 6.71 32.21
C GLY A 224 3.43 7.39 32.70
N GLN A 225 4.34 6.61 33.26
CA GLN A 225 5.58 7.10 33.89
C GLN A 225 6.77 7.15 32.93
N ALA A 226 6.59 6.64 31.68
CA ALA A 226 7.63 6.75 30.67
C ALA A 226 7.93 8.23 30.39
N ARG A 227 9.21 8.50 30.21
CA ARG A 227 9.67 9.80 29.77
C ARG A 227 9.77 9.91 28.27
N ASN A 228 10.05 8.78 27.61
CA ASN A 228 10.36 8.71 26.20
C ASN A 228 9.43 7.70 25.51
N VAL A 229 9.36 7.79 24.18
CA VAL A 229 8.61 6.87 23.33
C VAL A 229 9.54 6.27 22.27
N LEU A 230 9.55 4.95 22.14
CA LEU A 230 10.24 4.22 21.10
C LEU A 230 9.24 3.35 20.34
N ILE A 231 8.99 3.65 19.07
CA ILE A 231 8.19 2.84 18.18
C ILE A 231 9.14 2.07 17.27
N ILE A 232 9.01 0.75 17.20
CA ILE A 232 9.78 -0.12 16.31
C ILE A 232 8.80 -0.77 15.35
N ALA A 233 8.78 -0.31 14.11
CA ALA A 233 8.00 -0.88 13.02
C ALA A 233 8.86 -1.91 12.28
N LEU A 234 8.43 -3.16 12.29
CA LEU A 234 9.10 -4.28 11.62
C LEU A 234 8.48 -4.50 10.25
N GLU A 235 9.30 -4.43 9.21
CA GLU A 235 8.91 -4.58 7.82
C GLU A 235 8.27 -5.94 7.55
N GLY A 236 6.99 -5.94 7.14
CA GLY A 236 6.29 -7.08 6.58
C GLY A 236 5.99 -8.24 7.54
N ILE A 237 6.04 -8.06 8.87
CA ILE A 237 5.95 -9.13 9.87
C ILE A 237 4.50 -9.43 10.29
N PRO A 238 3.96 -10.65 10.01
CA PRO A 238 2.64 -11.06 10.49
C PRO A 238 2.58 -11.28 12.00
N GLY A 239 1.43 -10.97 12.60
CA GLY A 239 1.19 -11.22 14.03
C GLY A 239 1.26 -12.69 14.44
N ALA A 240 1.03 -13.60 13.50
CA ALA A 240 1.14 -15.04 13.72
C ALA A 240 2.57 -15.51 14.08
N TYR A 241 3.61 -14.72 13.84
CA TYR A 241 4.97 -15.09 14.24
C TYR A 241 5.20 -14.98 15.76
N ILE A 242 4.33 -14.27 16.48
CA ILE A 242 4.38 -14.19 17.94
C ILE A 242 3.55 -15.33 18.55
N ARG A 243 4.18 -16.17 19.34
CA ARG A 243 3.55 -17.35 19.94
C ARG A 243 2.30 -17.00 20.74
N ALA A 244 2.38 -16.01 21.64
CA ALA A 244 1.25 -15.58 22.45
C ALA A 244 0.03 -15.13 21.63
N ASN A 245 0.26 -14.49 20.47
CA ASN A 245 -0.81 -14.04 19.59
C ASN A 245 -1.50 -15.22 18.89
N ARG A 246 -0.73 -16.16 18.30
CA ARG A 246 -1.34 -17.33 17.66
C ARG A 246 -2.07 -18.24 18.62
N GLU A 247 -1.55 -18.42 19.84
CA GLU A 247 -2.23 -19.17 20.89
C GLU A 247 -3.56 -18.50 21.31
N ALA A 248 -3.55 -17.18 21.49
CA ALA A 248 -4.74 -16.42 21.89
C ALA A 248 -5.82 -16.41 20.80
N ILE A 249 -5.43 -16.36 19.51
CA ILE A 249 -6.35 -16.42 18.36
C ILE A 249 -6.79 -17.87 18.05
N GLY A 250 -6.03 -18.87 18.50
CA GLY A 250 -6.26 -20.27 18.15
C GLY A 250 -5.82 -20.60 16.72
N SER A 251 -4.74 -19.96 16.25
CA SER A 251 -4.19 -20.19 14.92
C SER A 251 -3.60 -21.58 14.78
N HIS A 252 -3.76 -22.17 13.60
CA HIS A 252 -3.15 -23.46 13.25
C HIS A 252 -1.68 -23.35 12.83
N TYR A 253 -1.15 -22.12 12.65
CA TYR A 253 0.25 -21.89 12.33
C TYR A 253 1.15 -22.27 13.50
N GLN A 254 2.16 -23.14 13.27
CA GLN A 254 2.98 -23.72 14.33
C GLN A 254 4.47 -23.34 14.26
N GLU A 255 4.93 -22.74 13.16
CA GLU A 255 6.35 -22.40 13.03
C GLU A 255 6.74 -21.27 13.98
N ASP A 256 7.88 -21.39 14.63
CA ASP A 256 8.39 -20.41 15.59
C ASP A 256 9.57 -19.65 14.96
N LEU A 257 9.26 -18.75 14.02
CA LEU A 257 10.28 -17.98 13.28
C LEU A 257 10.85 -16.82 14.12
N MET A 258 10.10 -16.33 15.12
CA MET A 258 10.53 -15.24 16.00
C MET A 258 10.48 -15.63 17.48
N PRO A 259 11.29 -16.61 17.91
CA PRO A 259 11.28 -17.08 19.29
C PRO A 259 11.77 -16.03 20.28
N ASN A 260 12.67 -15.13 19.86
CA ASN A 260 13.18 -14.07 20.74
C ASN A 260 12.11 -12.99 20.97
N LEU A 261 11.43 -12.53 19.91
CA LEU A 261 10.32 -11.62 20.05
C LEU A 261 9.19 -12.23 20.88
N SER A 262 8.92 -13.54 20.72
CA SER A 262 7.97 -14.26 21.57
C SER A 262 8.35 -14.23 23.05
N ARG A 263 9.66 -14.34 23.40
CA ARG A 263 10.12 -14.18 24.81
C ARG A 263 9.94 -12.74 25.32
N TRP A 264 10.18 -11.72 24.48
CA TRP A 264 9.89 -10.33 24.85
C TRP A 264 8.40 -10.12 25.06
N ALA A 265 7.57 -10.76 24.24
CA ALA A 265 6.13 -10.72 24.34
C ALA A 265 5.60 -11.29 25.68
N GLU A 266 6.27 -12.27 26.25
CA GLU A 266 5.96 -12.78 27.61
C GLU A 266 6.19 -11.74 28.71
N ARG A 267 6.91 -10.65 28.43
CA ARG A 267 7.24 -9.58 29.39
C ARG A 267 6.43 -8.33 29.18
N GLY A 268 5.74 -8.20 28.05
CA GLY A 268 4.96 -7.03 27.65
C GLY A 268 3.46 -7.27 27.64
N MET A 269 2.72 -6.27 27.18
CA MET A 269 1.31 -6.37 26.84
C MET A 269 1.19 -6.62 25.34
N ASN A 270 0.61 -7.75 24.97
CA ASN A 270 0.35 -8.12 23.59
C ASN A 270 -1.10 -7.85 23.21
N THR A 271 -1.31 -7.46 21.96
CA THR A 271 -2.63 -7.35 21.34
C THR A 271 -2.74 -8.37 20.21
N PRO A 272 -3.36 -9.54 20.47
CA PRO A 272 -3.42 -10.63 19.51
C PRO A 272 -4.25 -10.33 18.27
N ASP A 273 -5.38 -9.62 18.44
CA ASP A 273 -6.26 -9.19 17.35
C ASP A 273 -5.92 -7.75 16.94
N TYR A 274 -4.78 -7.62 16.27
CA TYR A 274 -4.26 -6.34 15.81
C TYR A 274 -4.30 -6.24 14.29
N VAL A 275 -5.08 -5.30 13.78
CA VAL A 275 -5.45 -5.20 12.36
C VAL A 275 -4.51 -4.25 11.61
N LEU A 276 -3.94 -4.76 10.54
CA LEU A 276 -3.28 -3.96 9.51
C LEU A 276 -4.34 -3.51 8.51
N HIS A 277 -4.54 -2.20 8.40
CA HIS A 277 -5.64 -1.66 7.59
C HIS A 277 -5.37 -1.73 6.10
N THR A 278 -4.10 -1.67 5.71
CA THR A 278 -3.67 -1.65 4.32
C THR A 278 -2.34 -2.37 4.15
N HIS A 279 -1.97 -2.58 2.91
CA HIS A 279 -0.67 -3.08 2.49
C HIS A 279 0.17 -1.90 1.95
N GLN A 280 1.44 -1.86 2.16
CA GLN A 280 2.46 -0.83 1.87
C GLN A 280 2.89 -0.05 3.11
N THR A 281 4.21 0.01 3.31
CA THR A 281 4.88 0.70 4.41
C THR A 281 4.36 2.11 4.70
N ILE A 282 4.23 2.95 3.65
CA ILE A 282 3.82 4.36 3.85
C ILE A 282 2.39 4.47 4.37
N ARG A 283 1.52 3.53 4.00
CA ARG A 283 0.12 3.48 4.45
C ARG A 283 0.02 3.04 5.91
N GLY A 284 0.82 2.03 6.29
CA GLY A 284 0.92 1.60 7.69
C GLY A 284 1.49 2.70 8.58
N LEU A 285 2.57 3.37 8.15
CA LEU A 285 3.14 4.53 8.85
C LEU A 285 2.13 5.66 9.01
N TYR A 286 1.36 5.98 7.95
CA TYR A 286 0.31 6.97 8.04
C TYR A 286 -0.74 6.59 9.09
N ALA A 287 -1.27 5.37 9.02
CA ALA A 287 -2.30 4.94 9.93
C ALA A 287 -1.83 4.96 11.40
N MET A 288 -0.62 4.48 11.68
CA MET A 288 -0.09 4.43 13.05
C MET A 288 0.34 5.79 13.60
N LEU A 289 0.86 6.69 12.76
CA LEU A 289 1.41 7.97 13.20
C LEU A 289 0.39 9.12 13.11
N CYS A 290 -0.63 9.00 12.25
CA CYS A 290 -1.65 10.02 12.08
C CYS A 290 -3.05 9.57 12.50
N GLY A 291 -3.19 8.35 13.06
CA GLY A 291 -4.42 7.85 13.67
C GLY A 291 -5.64 7.92 12.75
N ASP A 292 -5.47 7.60 11.47
CA ASP A 292 -6.53 7.60 10.46
C ASP A 292 -6.35 6.44 9.48
N TYR A 293 -7.44 5.96 8.91
CA TYR A 293 -7.37 4.95 7.86
C TYR A 293 -6.71 5.55 6.61
N ASP A 294 -5.68 4.89 6.08
CA ASP A 294 -5.27 5.14 4.70
C ASP A 294 -6.35 4.61 3.73
N LYS A 295 -6.25 4.92 2.45
CA LYS A 295 -7.23 4.49 1.45
C LYS A 295 -7.36 2.97 1.41
N LEU A 296 -8.58 2.50 1.51
CA LEU A 296 -8.94 1.08 1.45
C LEU A 296 -9.12 0.62 0.00
N ASN A 297 -8.24 1.09 -0.87
CA ASN A 297 -8.13 0.74 -2.28
C ASN A 297 -6.67 0.86 -2.77
N ASN A 298 -6.43 0.70 -4.08
CA ASN A 298 -5.10 0.83 -4.67
C ASN A 298 -4.77 2.27 -5.15
N GLY A 299 -5.51 3.29 -4.71
CA GLY A 299 -5.27 4.70 -5.04
C GLY A 299 -4.01 5.28 -4.39
N THR A 300 -3.76 6.56 -4.60
CA THR A 300 -2.63 7.27 -4.00
C THR A 300 -2.71 7.23 -2.48
N PRO A 301 -1.62 6.87 -1.75
CA PRO A 301 -1.63 6.86 -0.29
C PRO A 301 -1.94 8.23 0.30
N LYS A 302 -2.78 8.28 1.34
CA LYS A 302 -3.11 9.53 2.05
C LYS A 302 -1.87 10.23 2.61
N GLY A 303 -0.85 9.47 3.04
CA GLY A 303 0.42 10.06 3.47
C GLY A 303 1.08 10.94 2.40
N VAL A 304 0.93 10.58 1.11
CA VAL A 304 1.41 11.40 -0.01
C VAL A 304 0.48 12.59 -0.23
N GLU A 305 -0.83 12.39 -0.19
CA GLU A 305 -1.82 13.47 -0.35
C GLU A 305 -1.73 14.53 0.76
N MET A 306 -1.40 14.12 1.98
CA MET A 306 -1.19 15.03 3.11
C MET A 306 -0.12 16.09 2.90
N LEU A 307 0.82 15.87 1.98
CA LEU A 307 1.82 16.90 1.67
C LEU A 307 1.18 18.20 1.17
N THR A 308 -0.10 18.16 0.80
CA THR A 308 -0.88 19.30 0.32
C THR A 308 -1.87 19.85 1.36
N LEU A 309 -2.09 19.15 2.49
CA LEU A 309 -3.08 19.49 3.52
C LEU A 309 -2.38 19.90 4.81
N ASN A 310 -2.34 21.20 5.09
CA ASN A 310 -1.60 21.74 6.26
C ASN A 310 -2.23 21.42 7.62
N GLU A 311 -3.55 21.21 7.69
CA GLU A 311 -4.22 21.10 8.99
C GLU A 311 -4.22 19.68 9.55
N ARG A 312 -4.27 18.65 8.69
CA ARG A 312 -4.32 17.26 9.13
C ARG A 312 -2.99 16.79 9.75
N ASN A 313 -1.86 17.26 9.25
CA ASN A 313 -0.54 16.89 9.76
C ASN A 313 -0.33 17.29 11.22
N GLN A 314 -0.98 18.37 11.70
CA GLN A 314 -0.89 18.81 13.08
C GLN A 314 -1.48 17.77 14.07
N ALA A 315 -2.45 16.98 13.64
CA ALA A 315 -3.03 15.91 14.46
C ALA A 315 -2.13 14.66 14.55
N CYS A 316 -1.10 14.52 13.70
CA CYS A 316 -0.22 13.35 13.73
C CYS A 316 0.59 13.29 15.02
N LEU A 317 0.85 12.10 15.52
CA LEU A 317 1.53 11.86 16.81
C LEU A 317 2.87 12.61 16.96
N PRO A 318 3.77 12.66 15.94
CA PRO A 318 5.00 13.41 16.09
C PRO A 318 4.76 14.91 16.31
N ALA A 319 3.81 15.52 15.59
CA ALA A 319 3.46 16.94 15.78
C ALA A 319 2.87 17.16 17.18
N GLN A 320 1.97 16.32 17.62
CA GLN A 320 1.35 16.41 18.95
C GLN A 320 2.39 16.27 20.08
N LEU A 321 3.28 15.29 20.01
CA LEU A 321 4.31 15.11 21.03
C LEU A 321 5.32 16.28 21.02
N ARG A 322 5.65 16.81 19.84
CA ARG A 322 6.50 18.01 19.72
C ARG A 322 5.89 19.21 20.42
N GLU A 323 4.59 19.48 20.26
CA GLU A 323 3.86 20.53 20.97
C GLU A 323 3.93 20.36 22.50
N HIS A 324 4.03 19.11 22.97
CA HIS A 324 4.17 18.78 24.39
C HIS A 324 5.63 18.62 24.84
N GLY A 325 6.58 19.14 24.06
CA GLY A 325 7.97 19.29 24.47
C GLY A 325 8.88 18.10 24.20
N PHE A 326 8.44 17.10 23.42
CA PHE A 326 9.29 16.02 22.95
C PHE A 326 10.14 16.47 21.75
N SER A 327 11.36 15.99 21.64
CA SER A 327 12.07 15.95 20.37
C SER A 327 11.65 14.69 19.58
N THR A 328 11.33 14.85 18.30
CA THR A 328 10.72 13.79 17.50
C THR A 328 11.63 13.35 16.37
N HIS A 329 11.90 12.04 16.31
CA HIS A 329 12.92 11.46 15.46
C HIS A 329 12.38 10.27 14.67
N TYR A 330 12.76 10.19 13.39
CA TYR A 330 12.49 9.06 12.50
C TYR A 330 13.80 8.53 11.94
N LEU A 331 13.99 7.21 11.99
CA LEU A 331 15.17 6.54 11.47
C LEU A 331 14.77 5.24 10.75
N GLN A 332 15.16 5.10 9.49
CA GLN A 332 14.92 3.88 8.71
C GLN A 332 16.19 3.30 8.09
N GLY A 333 16.18 1.99 7.82
CA GLY A 333 17.30 1.30 7.20
C GLY A 333 17.48 1.57 5.71
N ALA A 334 16.45 2.06 5.02
CA ALA A 334 16.46 2.36 3.58
C ALA A 334 16.63 3.86 3.29
N GLY A 335 16.82 4.22 2.02
CA GLY A 335 16.78 5.60 1.57
C GLY A 335 15.40 6.23 1.73
N LEU A 336 15.33 7.53 2.07
CA LEU A 336 14.07 8.23 2.38
C LEU A 336 13.23 8.59 1.15
N ARG A 337 13.84 8.69 -0.05
CA ARG A 337 13.15 9.18 -1.25
C ARG A 337 12.02 8.24 -1.71
N PHE A 338 12.20 6.94 -1.48
CA PHE A 338 11.17 5.97 -1.84
C PHE A 338 9.87 6.27 -1.08
N MET A 339 8.78 6.41 -1.82
CA MET A 339 7.45 6.84 -1.31
C MET A 339 7.48 8.20 -0.58
N ALA A 340 8.35 9.12 -1.01
CA ALA A 340 8.42 10.49 -0.53
C ALA A 340 8.55 10.67 1.00
N LYS A 341 9.14 9.68 1.71
CA LYS A 341 9.31 9.75 3.17
C LYS A 341 10.23 10.89 3.60
N ASP A 342 11.15 11.33 2.73
CA ASP A 342 11.96 12.54 2.92
C ASP A 342 11.13 13.83 3.07
N LYS A 343 9.91 13.83 2.54
CA LYS A 343 8.96 14.95 2.63
C LYS A 343 7.87 14.70 3.66
N ILE A 344 7.32 13.49 3.69
CA ILE A 344 6.19 13.14 4.56
C ILE A 344 6.59 13.16 6.04
N MET A 345 7.73 12.58 6.42
CA MET A 345 8.10 12.49 7.82
C MET A 345 8.34 13.87 8.46
N PRO A 346 9.08 14.81 7.86
CA PRO A 346 9.15 16.18 8.39
C PRO A 346 7.78 16.87 8.41
N HIS A 347 6.94 16.65 7.41
CA HIS A 347 5.61 17.27 7.29
C HIS A 347 4.68 16.85 8.44
N ILE A 348 4.71 15.59 8.87
CA ILE A 348 3.89 15.10 9.99
C ILE A 348 4.48 15.41 11.37
N GLY A 349 5.58 16.15 11.44
CA GLY A 349 6.09 16.75 12.68
C GLY A 349 7.35 16.14 13.26
N PHE A 350 8.10 15.31 12.52
CA PHE A 350 9.43 14.87 12.97
C PHE A 350 10.47 16.00 12.84
N ASP A 351 11.19 16.28 13.93
CA ASP A 351 12.27 17.26 13.96
C ASP A 351 13.51 16.76 13.22
N ALA A 352 13.77 15.45 13.27
CA ALA A 352 14.89 14.81 12.58
C ALA A 352 14.43 13.55 11.86
N THR A 353 14.76 13.47 10.58
CA THR A 353 14.40 12.35 9.70
C THR A 353 15.65 11.84 9.00
N HIS A 354 16.00 10.57 9.26
CA HIS A 354 17.22 9.95 8.76
C HIS A 354 16.92 8.63 8.05
N GLY A 355 17.61 8.40 6.95
CA GLY A 355 17.61 7.16 6.20
C GLY A 355 19.00 6.54 6.11
N LEU A 356 19.23 5.77 5.07
CA LEU A 356 20.47 5.03 4.82
C LEU A 356 21.72 5.92 4.95
N GLU A 357 21.66 7.16 4.49
CA GLU A 357 22.77 8.12 4.48
C GLU A 357 23.29 8.50 5.85
N TRP A 358 22.50 8.32 6.90
CA TRP A 358 22.91 8.63 8.27
C TRP A 358 23.88 7.60 8.85
N PHE A 359 23.79 6.33 8.39
CA PHE A 359 24.57 5.24 8.96
C PHE A 359 26.02 5.26 8.50
N SER A 360 26.96 5.30 9.45
CA SER A 360 28.40 5.22 9.19
C SER A 360 28.99 3.81 9.31
N ASN A 361 28.26 2.88 9.94
CA ASN A 361 28.68 1.49 10.08
C ASN A 361 28.49 0.69 8.78
N SER A 362 29.28 -0.35 8.59
CA SER A 362 29.16 -1.24 7.43
C SER A 362 28.03 -2.26 7.61
N ASN A 363 27.47 -2.74 6.51
CA ASN A 363 26.58 -3.89 6.49
C ASN A 363 27.35 -5.19 6.77
N TYR A 364 26.66 -6.16 7.36
CA TYR A 364 27.14 -7.52 7.55
C TYR A 364 26.93 -8.41 6.34
N LEU A 365 25.99 -8.03 5.48
CA LEU A 365 25.72 -8.69 4.20
C LEU A 365 25.33 -7.66 3.14
N GLU A 366 25.44 -8.01 1.88
CA GLU A 366 24.97 -7.18 0.78
C GLU A 366 23.44 -7.19 0.76
N PHE A 367 22.84 -6.00 0.83
CA PHE A 367 21.38 -5.83 0.84
C PHE A 367 20.99 -4.63 -0.03
N PRO A 368 20.22 -4.85 -1.11
CA PRO A 368 19.94 -3.81 -2.11
C PRO A 368 19.17 -2.61 -1.58
N TRP A 369 18.32 -2.79 -0.58
CA TRP A 369 17.47 -1.73 -0.04
C TRP A 369 18.18 -0.82 0.97
N GLY A 370 19.31 -1.24 1.52
CA GLY A 370 20.02 -0.40 2.47
C GLY A 370 20.76 -1.16 3.56
N LYS A 371 20.38 -0.93 4.81
CA LYS A 371 20.98 -1.61 5.97
C LYS A 371 20.37 -2.97 6.22
N ASP A 372 21.20 -3.99 6.41
CA ASP A 372 20.76 -5.23 7.03
C ASP A 372 20.35 -4.98 8.49
N ASP A 373 19.50 -5.84 9.04
CA ASP A 373 18.86 -5.60 10.32
C ASP A 373 19.84 -5.46 11.48
N ARG A 374 20.93 -6.22 11.49
CA ARG A 374 21.95 -6.12 12.55
C ARG A 374 22.66 -4.77 12.49
N ALA A 375 23.13 -4.38 11.30
CA ALA A 375 23.78 -3.08 11.11
C ALA A 375 22.81 -1.92 11.41
N PHE A 376 21.54 -2.06 11.04
CA PHE A 376 20.49 -1.09 11.35
C PHE A 376 20.32 -0.92 12.86
N PHE A 377 20.12 -2.01 13.62
CA PHE A 377 19.91 -1.92 15.06
C PHE A 377 21.16 -1.49 15.84
N GLU A 378 22.36 -1.77 15.36
CA GLU A 378 23.59 -1.22 15.91
C GLU A 378 23.62 0.31 15.77
N GLY A 379 23.33 0.84 14.58
CA GLY A 379 23.21 2.29 14.37
C GLY A 379 22.07 2.90 15.17
N ALA A 380 20.91 2.26 15.23
CA ALA A 380 19.78 2.72 16.04
C ALA A 380 20.12 2.79 17.54
N ARG A 381 20.90 1.84 18.06
CA ARG A 381 21.38 1.87 19.45
C ARG A 381 22.30 3.06 19.70
N ASP A 382 23.17 3.37 18.76
CA ASP A 382 24.06 4.54 18.86
C ASP A 382 23.24 5.84 18.81
N TYR A 383 22.18 5.89 18.00
CA TYR A 383 21.24 7.01 17.93
C TYR A 383 20.52 7.21 19.27
N VAL A 384 19.97 6.13 19.86
CA VAL A 384 19.36 6.17 21.20
C VAL A 384 20.37 6.65 22.25
N GLY A 385 21.64 6.21 22.14
CA GLY A 385 22.73 6.68 23.00
C GLY A 385 22.98 8.19 22.89
N GLN A 386 22.75 8.80 21.73
CA GLN A 386 22.81 10.27 21.55
C GLN A 386 21.59 10.94 22.18
N LEU A 387 20.37 10.43 21.94
CA LEU A 387 19.12 10.95 22.51
C LEU A 387 19.14 10.91 24.04
N LYS A 388 19.68 9.87 24.63
CA LYS A 388 19.81 9.73 26.08
C LYS A 388 20.65 10.82 26.74
N LYS A 389 21.55 11.46 25.99
CA LYS A 389 22.37 12.60 26.52
C LYS A 389 21.57 13.91 26.56
N GLN A 390 20.43 13.97 25.91
CA GLN A 390 19.57 15.16 25.90
C GLN A 390 18.72 15.20 27.16
N LYS A 391 18.42 16.44 27.62
CA LYS A 391 17.54 16.64 28.76
C LYS A 391 16.05 16.54 28.39
N GLN A 392 15.75 16.78 27.13
CA GLN A 392 14.40 16.77 26.56
C GLN A 392 13.89 15.34 26.43
N PRO A 393 12.62 15.05 26.71
CA PRO A 393 12.00 13.78 26.34
C PRO A 393 12.04 13.60 24.82
N TRP A 394 12.09 12.38 24.36
CA TRP A 394 12.17 12.07 22.93
C TRP A 394 11.17 11.01 22.50
N MET A 395 10.71 11.14 21.27
CA MET A 395 10.03 10.11 20.51
C MET A 395 10.94 9.67 19.37
N LEU A 396 11.16 8.37 19.23
CA LEU A 396 11.90 7.78 18.12
C LEU A 396 11.07 6.72 17.45
N THR A 397 10.88 6.84 16.14
CA THR A 397 10.30 5.79 15.30
C THR A 397 11.39 5.14 14.46
N LEU A 398 11.54 3.84 14.61
CA LEU A 398 12.45 2.98 13.84
C LEU A 398 11.65 2.19 12.82
N LEU A 399 12.14 2.10 11.58
CA LEU A 399 11.58 1.23 10.54
C LEU A 399 12.69 0.33 9.99
N THR A 400 12.52 -0.98 10.14
CA THR A 400 13.41 -1.97 9.52
C THR A 400 13.14 -2.10 8.02
N VAL A 401 13.99 -2.81 7.30
CA VAL A 401 13.84 -3.07 5.86
C VAL A 401 14.37 -4.45 5.45
N GLY A 402 15.06 -5.16 6.37
CA GLY A 402 15.81 -6.39 6.06
C GLY A 402 14.93 -7.55 5.60
N THR A 403 13.66 -7.57 5.99
CA THR A 403 12.67 -8.56 5.56
C THR A 403 11.94 -8.20 4.26
N HIS A 404 12.37 -7.14 3.57
CA HIS A 404 11.92 -6.84 2.21
C HIS A 404 12.60 -7.76 1.18
N GLN A 405 11.94 -8.03 0.06
CA GLN A 405 12.58 -8.75 -1.04
C GLN A 405 13.87 -8.05 -1.49
N PRO A 406 14.92 -8.79 -1.86
CA PRO A 406 14.99 -10.24 -2.15
C PRO A 406 15.22 -11.16 -0.93
N TYR A 407 14.90 -10.74 0.29
CA TYR A 407 15.06 -11.52 1.53
C TYR A 407 16.51 -11.95 1.79
N SER A 408 17.40 -10.98 1.89
CA SER A 408 18.80 -11.24 2.16
C SER A 408 19.03 -11.66 3.62
N ALA A 409 19.76 -12.74 3.81
CA ALA A 409 20.19 -13.21 5.12
C ALA A 409 21.60 -13.80 5.05
N PRO A 410 22.36 -13.82 6.17
CA PRO A 410 23.65 -14.48 6.22
C PRO A 410 23.54 -15.97 5.88
N GLU A 411 24.63 -16.55 5.33
CA GLU A 411 24.66 -17.92 4.82
C GLU A 411 24.25 -18.97 5.88
N ASP A 412 24.62 -18.75 7.14
CA ASP A 412 24.27 -19.65 8.25
C ASP A 412 22.76 -19.64 8.57
N TYR A 413 22.06 -18.53 8.27
CA TYR A 413 20.60 -18.47 8.35
C TYR A 413 19.95 -19.15 7.16
N LEU A 414 20.46 -18.91 5.92
CA LEU A 414 19.98 -19.57 4.71
C LEU A 414 20.06 -21.10 4.81
N GLN A 415 21.03 -21.64 5.56
CA GLN A 415 21.17 -23.08 5.81
C GLN A 415 20.25 -23.62 6.90
N ARG A 416 19.77 -22.78 7.83
CA ARG A 416 18.90 -23.19 8.95
C ARG A 416 17.42 -23.19 8.60
N TYR A 417 17.01 -22.38 7.62
CA TYR A 417 15.60 -22.17 7.29
C TYR A 417 15.29 -22.71 5.88
N GLU A 418 14.04 -23.07 5.64
CA GLU A 418 13.61 -23.67 4.39
C GLU A 418 13.58 -22.65 3.21
N THR A 419 13.32 -21.37 3.52
CA THR A 419 13.21 -20.31 2.52
C THR A 419 14.02 -19.08 2.90
N PRO A 420 14.49 -18.28 1.91
CA PRO A 420 15.15 -17.01 2.19
C PRO A 420 14.30 -16.04 3.04
N LYS A 421 12.98 -16.04 2.86
CA LYS A 421 12.05 -15.24 3.67
C LYS A 421 12.11 -15.62 5.14
N GLN A 422 12.04 -16.92 5.44
CA GLN A 422 12.16 -17.42 6.83
C GLN A 422 13.53 -17.11 7.42
N ALA A 423 14.60 -17.23 6.61
CA ALA A 423 15.96 -16.89 7.04
C ALA A 423 16.11 -15.41 7.40
N ALA A 424 15.55 -14.49 6.58
CA ALA A 424 15.55 -13.07 6.85
C ALA A 424 14.76 -12.73 8.13
N VAL A 425 13.60 -13.37 8.36
CA VAL A 425 12.81 -13.19 9.58
C VAL A 425 13.59 -13.67 10.82
N GLY A 426 14.25 -14.82 10.75
CA GLY A 426 15.08 -15.31 11.86
C GLY A 426 16.28 -14.39 12.14
N TYR A 427 16.88 -13.81 11.11
CA TYR A 427 17.97 -12.83 11.25
C TYR A 427 17.49 -11.52 11.90
N LEU A 428 16.32 -11.03 11.51
CA LEU A 428 15.65 -9.89 12.13
C LEU A 428 15.37 -10.15 13.62
N ASP A 429 14.85 -11.33 13.97
CA ASP A 429 14.52 -11.70 15.35
C ASP A 429 15.75 -11.66 16.26
N ASP A 430 16.87 -12.21 15.80
CA ASP A 430 18.15 -12.18 16.55
C ASP A 430 18.71 -10.76 16.68
N ALA A 431 18.62 -9.95 15.61
CA ALA A 431 19.09 -8.57 15.63
C ALA A 431 18.26 -7.68 16.58
N LEU A 432 16.94 -7.85 16.57
CA LEU A 432 16.02 -7.15 17.46
C LEU A 432 16.26 -7.54 18.94
N ASP A 433 16.46 -8.82 19.24
CA ASP A 433 16.77 -9.27 20.62
C ASP A 433 18.04 -8.61 21.14
N GLN A 434 19.11 -8.60 20.34
CA GLN A 434 20.36 -7.94 20.69
C GLN A 434 20.20 -6.44 20.95
N PHE A 435 19.37 -5.79 20.14
CA PHE A 435 19.04 -4.37 20.32
C PHE A 435 18.30 -4.13 21.62
N LEU A 436 17.19 -4.82 21.86
CA LEU A 436 16.36 -4.67 23.05
C LEU A 436 17.15 -5.02 24.34
N ALA A 437 17.89 -6.10 24.32
CA ALA A 437 18.78 -6.47 25.43
C ALA A 437 19.87 -5.42 25.67
N GLY A 438 20.36 -4.77 24.61
CA GLY A 438 21.28 -3.64 24.67
C GLY A 438 20.66 -2.44 25.36
N LEU A 439 19.44 -2.06 24.99
CA LEU A 439 18.69 -0.96 25.60
C LEU A 439 18.36 -1.25 27.08
N GLU A 440 18.01 -2.49 27.39
CA GLU A 440 17.75 -2.92 28.78
C GLU A 440 19.00 -2.75 29.65
N ARG A 441 20.15 -3.25 29.19
CA ARG A 441 21.44 -3.08 29.91
C ARG A 441 21.81 -1.59 30.11
N GLN A 442 21.47 -0.73 29.16
CA GLN A 442 21.69 0.70 29.24
C GLN A 442 20.65 1.42 30.13
N GLY A 443 19.64 0.70 30.61
CA GLY A 443 18.55 1.22 31.44
C GLY A 443 17.53 2.07 30.68
N VAL A 444 17.53 2.05 29.33
CA VAL A 444 16.59 2.81 28.50
C VAL A 444 15.15 2.36 28.69
N LEU A 445 14.93 1.03 28.86
CA LEU A 445 13.59 0.49 29.03
C LEU A 445 12.92 0.90 30.35
N LYS A 446 13.67 1.47 31.31
CA LYS A 446 13.13 1.88 32.61
C LYS A 446 12.29 3.15 32.56
N ASP A 447 12.52 4.00 31.56
CA ASP A 447 11.86 5.29 31.40
C ASP A 447 11.35 5.53 29.98
N THR A 448 11.15 4.46 29.23
CA THR A 448 10.70 4.53 27.83
C THR A 448 9.50 3.62 27.59
N LEU A 449 8.44 4.17 27.01
CA LEU A 449 7.36 3.41 26.44
C LEU A 449 7.85 2.84 25.11
N VAL A 450 7.98 1.53 25.01
CA VAL A 450 8.41 0.85 23.79
C VAL A 450 7.20 0.15 23.15
N VAL A 451 6.94 0.46 21.90
CA VAL A 451 5.93 -0.20 21.08
C VAL A 451 6.63 -0.90 19.93
N ILE A 452 6.48 -2.21 19.82
CA ILE A 452 6.98 -3.00 18.72
C ILE A 452 5.76 -3.47 17.91
N THR A 453 5.73 -3.16 16.64
CA THR A 453 4.62 -3.47 15.73
C THR A 453 5.16 -3.78 14.33
N SER A 454 4.29 -4.18 13.42
CA SER A 454 4.61 -4.26 11.99
C SER A 454 4.06 -3.04 11.27
N ASP A 455 4.73 -2.60 10.21
CA ASP A 455 4.21 -1.56 9.30
C ASP A 455 3.15 -2.12 8.34
N GLU A 456 3.39 -3.33 7.86
CA GLU A 456 2.51 -4.13 7.01
C GLU A 456 2.75 -5.64 7.25
N SER A 457 2.09 -6.51 6.51
CA SER A 457 2.32 -7.95 6.57
C SER A 457 2.49 -8.55 5.18
N HIS A 458 3.58 -9.27 4.98
CA HIS A 458 3.80 -10.07 3.77
C HIS A 458 2.96 -11.35 3.72
N GLY A 459 2.06 -11.55 4.69
CA GLY A 459 1.23 -12.74 4.78
C GLY A 459 2.01 -14.02 5.08
N ILE A 460 1.27 -15.09 5.31
CA ILE A 460 1.79 -16.45 5.48
C ILE A 460 0.95 -17.37 4.62
N ASP A 461 1.59 -18.20 3.81
CA ASP A 461 0.89 -19.15 2.95
C ASP A 461 0.04 -20.12 3.77
N GLY A 462 -1.25 -20.22 3.40
CA GLY A 462 -2.19 -21.11 4.08
C GLY A 462 -2.76 -20.56 5.40
N VAL A 463 -2.30 -19.41 5.90
CA VAL A 463 -2.85 -18.75 7.09
C VAL A 463 -3.82 -17.66 6.65
N ARG A 464 -5.10 -17.87 6.94
CA ARG A 464 -6.14 -16.91 6.59
C ARG A 464 -5.94 -15.60 7.33
N LEU A 465 -6.18 -14.50 6.66
CA LEU A 465 -6.05 -13.14 7.18
C LEU A 465 -4.62 -12.72 7.58
N ALA A 466 -3.60 -13.55 7.37
CA ALA A 466 -2.22 -13.20 7.75
C ALA A 466 -1.74 -11.86 7.14
N SER A 467 -2.24 -11.47 5.97
CA SER A 467 -1.95 -10.17 5.33
C SER A 467 -2.60 -8.97 6.04
N SER A 468 -3.65 -9.20 6.85
CA SER A 468 -4.28 -8.17 7.70
C SER A 468 -3.90 -8.33 9.18
N TRP A 469 -3.16 -9.38 9.50
CA TRP A 469 -2.82 -9.72 10.88
C TRP A 469 -1.45 -9.14 11.25
N GLY A 470 -1.47 -8.01 11.92
CA GLY A 470 -0.32 -7.41 12.57
C GLY A 470 -0.17 -7.82 14.02
N PHE A 471 0.63 -7.07 14.74
CA PHE A 471 0.77 -7.20 16.18
C PHE A 471 1.09 -5.88 16.84
N ASN A 472 0.84 -5.79 18.12
CA ASN A 472 1.34 -4.74 18.99
C ASN A 472 1.88 -5.39 20.27
N LEU A 473 3.15 -5.15 20.52
CA LEU A 473 3.82 -5.49 21.77
C LEU A 473 4.23 -4.21 22.48
N THR A 474 3.66 -3.94 23.62
CA THR A 474 3.97 -2.78 24.44
C THR A 474 4.79 -3.18 25.65
N LEU A 475 5.95 -2.51 25.85
CA LEU A 475 6.77 -2.60 27.05
C LEU A 475 6.73 -1.22 27.72
N ALA A 476 6.27 -1.15 28.96
CA ALA A 476 6.14 0.09 29.69
C ALA A 476 6.84 0.00 31.06
N PRO A 477 7.29 1.10 31.65
CA PRO A 477 7.81 1.10 33.02
C PRO A 477 6.85 0.50 34.04
N GLU A 478 5.55 0.68 33.84
CA GLU A 478 4.45 0.18 34.68
C GLU A 478 3.94 -1.22 34.25
N GLN A 479 4.74 -2.02 33.58
CA GLN A 479 4.31 -3.30 33.03
C GLN A 479 3.58 -4.22 34.01
N ALA A 480 3.89 -4.11 35.31
CA ALA A 480 3.21 -4.89 36.36
C ALA A 480 1.71 -4.53 36.52
N GLN A 481 1.27 -3.36 36.05
CA GLN A 481 -0.12 -2.91 36.08
C GLN A 481 -0.88 -3.25 34.78
N LEU A 482 -0.16 -3.58 33.71
CA LEU A 482 -0.75 -3.87 32.42
C LEU A 482 -1.02 -5.38 32.25
N PRO A 483 -2.10 -5.79 31.56
CA PRO A 483 -2.37 -7.19 31.27
C PRO A 483 -1.32 -7.76 30.30
N ARG A 484 -1.10 -9.07 30.35
CA ARG A 484 -0.23 -9.76 29.39
C ARG A 484 -0.83 -9.80 28.00
N LEU A 485 -2.14 -9.91 27.92
CA LEU A 485 -2.91 -9.92 26.67
C LEU A 485 -4.00 -8.86 26.76
N ASN A 486 -4.02 -7.96 25.79
CA ASN A 486 -5.16 -7.11 25.51
C ASN A 486 -6.00 -7.79 24.42
N VAL A 487 -7.13 -8.39 24.82
CA VAL A 487 -7.96 -9.24 23.96
C VAL A 487 -8.95 -8.45 23.08
N GLY A 488 -8.94 -7.13 23.18
CA GLY A 488 -9.74 -6.28 22.29
C GLY A 488 -9.25 -6.30 20.84
N VAL A 489 -10.12 -5.85 19.93
CA VAL A 489 -9.78 -5.63 18.52
C VAL A 489 -9.19 -4.23 18.37
N TYR A 490 -7.97 -4.16 17.91
CA TYR A 490 -7.23 -2.91 17.67
C TYR A 490 -6.55 -2.93 16.30
N GLY A 491 -5.97 -1.81 15.91
CA GLY A 491 -5.22 -1.70 14.67
C GLY A 491 -4.28 -0.49 14.66
N HIS A 492 -3.65 -0.24 13.54
CA HIS A 492 -2.70 0.88 13.41
C HIS A 492 -3.28 2.23 13.81
N VAL A 493 -4.55 2.51 13.44
CA VAL A 493 -5.22 3.78 13.77
C VAL A 493 -5.32 4.07 15.27
N ASP A 494 -5.16 3.04 16.10
CA ASP A 494 -5.26 3.15 17.56
C ASP A 494 -3.97 3.63 18.21
N LEU A 495 -2.83 3.53 17.53
CA LEU A 495 -1.53 3.73 18.15
C LEU A 495 -1.33 5.18 18.60
N SER A 496 -1.64 6.16 17.75
CA SER A 496 -1.52 7.59 18.09
C SER A 496 -2.40 7.96 19.27
N THR A 497 -3.68 7.57 19.22
CA THR A 497 -4.64 7.77 20.31
C THR A 497 -4.15 7.12 21.62
N SER A 498 -3.60 5.90 21.52
CA SER A 498 -3.09 5.17 22.70
C SER A 498 -1.91 5.86 23.36
N ILE A 499 -0.95 6.35 22.60
CA ILE A 499 0.24 7.01 23.14
C ILE A 499 -0.14 8.34 23.81
N LEU A 500 -1.03 9.12 23.20
CA LEU A 500 -1.52 10.36 23.81
C LEU A 500 -2.31 10.07 25.10
N ASP A 501 -3.20 9.07 25.09
CA ASP A 501 -3.95 8.67 26.29
C ASP A 501 -3.04 8.14 27.41
N TYR A 502 -1.97 7.40 27.05
CA TYR A 502 -0.96 6.93 28.03
C TYR A 502 -0.33 8.08 28.82
N PHE A 503 -0.01 9.19 28.16
CA PHE A 503 0.56 10.38 28.79
C PHE A 503 -0.50 11.33 29.37
N ASP A 504 -1.78 11.02 29.27
CA ASP A 504 -2.91 11.88 29.63
C ASP A 504 -2.89 13.23 28.87
N LEU A 505 -2.44 13.20 27.61
CA LEU A 505 -2.42 14.35 26.70
C LEU A 505 -3.73 14.48 25.96
N PRO A 506 -4.10 15.70 25.52
CA PRO A 506 -5.28 15.90 24.69
C PRO A 506 -5.20 15.08 23.40
N VAL A 507 -6.27 14.37 23.06
CA VAL A 507 -6.38 13.60 21.83
C VAL A 507 -7.16 14.41 20.80
N PRO A 508 -6.55 14.79 19.65
CA PRO A 508 -7.22 15.55 18.62
C PRO A 508 -8.45 14.79 18.06
N THR A 509 -9.56 15.49 17.83
CA THR A 509 -10.78 14.92 17.24
C THR A 509 -10.61 14.46 15.79
N ALA A 510 -9.52 14.90 15.15
CA ALA A 510 -9.14 14.46 13.83
C ALA A 510 -8.55 13.04 13.81
N LEU A 511 -8.12 12.50 14.95
CA LEU A 511 -7.71 11.10 15.07
C LEU A 511 -8.93 10.18 15.09
N SER A 512 -8.68 8.90 14.89
CA SER A 512 -9.67 7.83 15.03
C SER A 512 -9.19 6.83 16.09
N GLY A 513 -10.06 5.92 16.46
CA GLY A 513 -9.63 4.73 17.17
C GLY A 513 -9.80 4.77 18.68
N ARG A 514 -9.28 3.71 19.31
CA ARG A 514 -9.36 3.42 20.74
C ARG A 514 -7.98 3.43 21.39
N SER A 515 -7.94 3.63 22.72
CA SER A 515 -6.69 3.48 23.45
C SER A 515 -6.42 2.02 23.82
N LEU A 516 -5.23 1.50 23.50
CA LEU A 516 -4.70 0.22 23.96
C LEU A 516 -4.54 0.16 25.50
N PHE A 517 -4.54 1.30 26.17
CA PHE A 517 -4.42 1.44 27.63
C PHE A 517 -5.78 1.54 28.33
N ARG A 518 -6.86 1.10 27.63
CA ARG A 518 -8.20 1.03 28.19
C ARG A 518 -8.84 -0.33 27.88
N ASP A 519 -9.71 -0.75 28.78
CA ASP A 519 -10.55 -1.94 28.60
C ASP A 519 -11.94 -1.51 28.13
N TYR A 520 -12.51 -2.23 27.15
CA TYR A 520 -13.78 -1.90 26.51
C TYR A 520 -14.74 -3.08 26.54
N ASP A 521 -15.93 -2.86 27.08
CA ASP A 521 -17.02 -3.85 27.06
C ASP A 521 -17.74 -3.92 25.69
N SER A 522 -17.58 -2.88 24.85
CA SER A 522 -18.23 -2.80 23.55
C SER A 522 -17.37 -3.34 22.43
N GLY A 523 -17.97 -4.07 21.48
CA GLY A 523 -17.33 -4.44 20.24
C GLY A 523 -16.97 -3.19 19.41
N ARG A 524 -16.17 -3.38 18.36
CA ARG A 524 -15.64 -2.31 17.51
C ARG A 524 -15.85 -2.57 16.05
N GLU A 525 -16.25 -1.53 15.32
CA GLU A 525 -16.17 -1.51 13.86
C GLU A 525 -14.72 -1.30 13.41
N ILE A 526 -14.24 -2.11 12.47
CA ILE A 526 -12.89 -1.99 11.94
C ILE A 526 -12.83 -2.51 10.50
N MET A 527 -11.98 -1.90 9.69
CA MET A 527 -11.83 -2.23 8.28
C MET A 527 -10.37 -2.49 7.90
N SER A 528 -10.19 -3.29 6.85
CA SER A 528 -8.88 -3.53 6.23
C SER A 528 -9.03 -3.80 4.74
N PHE A 529 -8.06 -3.35 3.95
CA PHE A 529 -7.91 -3.68 2.54
C PHE A 529 -6.51 -4.20 2.28
N THR A 530 -6.37 -5.50 2.20
CA THR A 530 -5.11 -6.19 1.90
C THR A 530 -5.34 -7.29 0.87
N ASN A 531 -4.38 -7.53 0.01
CA ASN A 531 -4.44 -8.54 -1.07
C ASN A 531 -5.67 -8.38 -1.98
N GLY A 532 -6.10 -7.12 -2.22
CA GLY A 532 -7.27 -6.83 -3.06
C GLY A 532 -8.62 -7.22 -2.45
N LYS A 533 -8.67 -7.48 -1.14
CA LYS A 533 -9.90 -7.82 -0.42
C LYS A 533 -10.23 -6.75 0.60
N LEU A 534 -11.45 -6.22 0.50
CA LEU A 534 -12.01 -5.34 1.50
C LEU A 534 -12.63 -6.18 2.62
N ARG A 535 -12.24 -5.91 3.86
CA ARG A 535 -12.69 -6.63 5.05
C ARG A 535 -13.27 -5.67 6.07
N TYR A 536 -14.34 -6.10 6.72
CA TYR A 536 -15.08 -5.32 7.69
C TYR A 536 -15.60 -6.19 8.82
N HIS A 537 -15.32 -5.79 10.05
CA HIS A 537 -15.96 -6.34 11.24
C HIS A 537 -16.89 -5.29 11.86
N ASN A 538 -18.14 -5.65 12.11
CA ASN A 538 -19.17 -4.70 12.54
C ASN A 538 -19.22 -4.47 14.07
N GLY A 539 -18.28 -5.00 14.82
CA GLY A 539 -18.27 -4.93 16.28
C GLY A 539 -19.37 -5.76 17.00
N GLN A 540 -20.27 -6.41 16.26
CA GLN A 540 -21.40 -7.17 16.78
C GLN A 540 -21.34 -8.65 16.40
N GLY A 541 -20.15 -9.17 16.10
CA GLY A 541 -19.93 -10.57 15.79
C GLY A 541 -20.09 -10.97 14.33
N ILE A 542 -20.13 -10.01 13.41
CA ILE A 542 -20.14 -10.29 11.96
C ILE A 542 -18.86 -9.74 11.32
N PHE A 543 -18.11 -10.65 10.69
CA PHE A 543 -16.98 -10.35 9.83
C PHE A 543 -17.37 -10.56 8.37
N SER A 544 -17.03 -9.62 7.51
CA SER A 544 -17.30 -9.64 6.08
C SER A 544 -16.01 -9.51 5.28
N GLU A 545 -15.89 -10.30 4.23
CA GLU A 545 -14.77 -10.27 3.28
C GLU A 545 -15.31 -10.16 1.86
N CYS A 546 -14.94 -9.07 1.17
CA CYS A 546 -15.41 -8.74 -0.16
C CYS A 546 -14.28 -8.91 -1.17
N ASP A 547 -14.42 -9.86 -2.10
CA ASP A 547 -13.43 -10.16 -3.17
C ASP A 547 -13.62 -9.29 -4.41
N LEU A 548 -14.88 -8.92 -4.69
CA LEU A 548 -15.28 -8.11 -5.83
C LEU A 548 -16.11 -6.94 -5.30
N PRO A 549 -16.18 -5.82 -6.06
CA PRO A 549 -17.09 -4.75 -5.70
C PRO A 549 -18.48 -5.33 -5.43
N ARG A 550 -19.00 -5.06 -4.23
CA ARG A 550 -20.37 -5.40 -3.82
C ARG A 550 -20.73 -6.88 -3.69
N ARG A 551 -19.75 -7.79 -3.64
CA ARG A 551 -20.00 -9.20 -3.28
C ARG A 551 -19.14 -9.58 -2.09
N CYS A 552 -19.79 -9.91 -0.97
CA CYS A 552 -19.13 -10.19 0.28
C CYS A 552 -19.51 -11.57 0.82
N ARG A 553 -18.58 -12.31 1.35
CA ARG A 553 -18.80 -13.45 2.22
C ARG A 553 -18.85 -12.95 3.66
N TYR A 554 -19.77 -13.46 4.45
CA TYR A 554 -19.86 -13.10 5.84
C TYR A 554 -19.75 -14.30 6.77
N TYR A 555 -19.18 -14.03 7.92
CA TYR A 555 -18.82 -15.01 8.92
C TYR A 555 -19.28 -14.53 10.27
N GLN A 556 -19.63 -15.46 11.14
CA GLN A 556 -19.78 -15.17 12.57
C GLN A 556 -18.40 -15.23 13.21
N SER A 557 -17.98 -14.15 13.85
CA SER A 557 -16.66 -14.00 14.45
C SER A 557 -16.72 -13.00 15.61
N THR A 558 -16.05 -13.32 16.72
CA THR A 558 -15.95 -12.44 17.89
C THR A 558 -14.86 -11.35 17.69
N GLY A 559 -13.91 -11.58 16.79
CA GLY A 559 -12.82 -10.67 16.46
C GLY A 559 -12.63 -10.53 14.97
N PHE A 560 -11.67 -9.68 14.57
CA PHE A 560 -11.29 -9.49 13.18
C PHE A 560 -10.39 -10.63 12.68
N ILE A 561 -9.34 -10.95 13.44
CA ILE A 561 -8.40 -12.01 13.10
C ILE A 561 -8.92 -13.34 13.68
N ALA A 562 -9.88 -13.93 12.98
CA ALA A 562 -10.47 -15.18 13.44
C ALA A 562 -10.37 -16.27 12.38
N GLU A 563 -9.40 -17.17 12.53
CA GLU A 563 -9.27 -18.34 11.66
C GLU A 563 -10.44 -19.33 11.87
N SER A 564 -11.02 -19.34 13.07
CA SER A 564 -12.19 -20.17 13.44
C SER A 564 -13.53 -19.55 13.12
N ALA A 565 -13.58 -18.43 12.38
CA ALA A 565 -14.82 -17.77 12.01
C ALA A 565 -15.74 -18.71 11.20
N THR A 566 -17.01 -18.77 11.59
CA THR A 566 -17.99 -19.66 10.98
C THR A 566 -18.64 -18.97 9.79
N TYR A 567 -18.44 -19.51 8.58
CA TYR A 567 -19.10 -19.04 7.37
C TYR A 567 -20.62 -19.13 7.50
N LYS A 568 -21.33 -18.06 7.15
CA LYS A 568 -22.79 -17.93 7.23
C LYS A 568 -23.45 -17.74 5.88
N GLY A 569 -22.74 -17.22 4.91
CA GLY A 569 -23.29 -17.00 3.57
C GLY A 569 -22.55 -15.92 2.77
N THR A 570 -23.13 -15.61 1.63
CA THR A 570 -22.69 -14.55 0.74
C THR A 570 -23.83 -13.57 0.55
N TYR A 571 -23.52 -12.29 0.49
CA TYR A 571 -24.49 -11.26 0.13
C TYR A 571 -23.93 -10.32 -0.93
N SER A 572 -24.82 -9.76 -1.71
CA SER A 572 -24.59 -8.72 -2.72
C SER A 572 -25.65 -7.63 -2.54
N GLY A 573 -25.67 -6.65 -3.42
CA GLY A 573 -26.65 -5.57 -3.34
C GLY A 573 -26.44 -4.65 -2.12
N HIS A 574 -27.51 -4.15 -1.54
CA HIS A 574 -27.46 -3.12 -0.49
C HIS A 574 -26.46 -3.37 0.66
N PRO A 575 -26.38 -4.55 1.33
CA PRO A 575 -25.42 -4.74 2.41
C PRO A 575 -23.96 -4.66 1.95
N ALA A 576 -23.63 -5.16 0.75
CA ALA A 576 -22.29 -5.08 0.21
C ALA A 576 -21.94 -3.63 -0.19
N ARG A 577 -22.91 -2.91 -0.78
CA ARG A 577 -22.76 -1.47 -1.10
C ARG A 577 -22.50 -0.63 0.14
N GLN A 578 -23.17 -0.92 1.26
CA GLN A 578 -22.94 -0.21 2.53
C GLN A 578 -21.53 -0.41 3.08
N ILE A 579 -20.89 -1.58 2.86
CA ILE A 579 -19.48 -1.79 3.25
C ILE A 579 -18.56 -1.01 2.32
N ALA A 580 -18.79 -1.04 1.00
CA ALA A 580 -18.03 -0.27 0.04
C ALA A 580 -18.14 1.24 0.30
N ALA A 581 -19.36 1.75 0.56
CA ALA A 581 -19.60 3.15 0.88
C ALA A 581 -18.86 3.61 2.17
N ARG A 582 -18.70 2.72 3.16
CA ARG A 582 -17.86 3.02 4.33
C ARG A 582 -16.39 3.17 3.95
N ALA A 583 -15.88 2.27 3.11
CA ALA A 583 -14.50 2.36 2.63
C ALA A 583 -14.28 3.66 1.83
N ASP A 584 -15.19 3.97 0.92
CA ASP A 584 -15.14 5.21 0.14
C ASP A 584 -15.18 6.45 1.03
N ALA A 585 -16.04 6.44 2.07
CA ALA A 585 -16.11 7.53 3.04
C ALA A 585 -14.82 7.67 3.88
N LEU A 586 -14.15 6.57 4.22
CA LEU A 586 -12.84 6.60 4.86
C LEU A 586 -11.77 7.12 3.91
N ASP A 587 -11.78 6.70 2.65
CA ASP A 587 -10.86 7.17 1.64
C ASP A 587 -10.94 8.69 1.43
N LEU A 588 -12.16 9.23 1.57
CA LEU A 588 -12.45 10.66 1.47
C LEU A 588 -12.30 11.41 2.80
N SER A 589 -11.87 10.79 3.88
CA SER A 589 -11.84 11.44 5.21
C SER A 589 -10.88 12.63 5.31
N LEU A 590 -9.79 12.63 4.51
CA LEU A 590 -8.95 13.83 4.34
C LEU A 590 -9.71 15.00 3.71
N LEU A 591 -10.80 14.72 3.01
CA LEU A 591 -11.59 15.65 2.21
C LEU A 591 -12.82 16.20 2.95
N ARG A 592 -13.00 15.91 4.24
CA ARG A 592 -14.14 16.41 5.04
C ARG A 592 -14.06 17.89 5.38
N THR A 593 -12.90 18.49 5.28
CA THR A 593 -12.71 19.93 5.13
C THR A 593 -12.58 20.24 3.64
N PRO A 594 -13.02 21.43 3.18
CA PRO A 594 -12.75 21.86 1.81
C PRO A 594 -11.29 21.59 1.48
N LEU A 595 -11.03 20.91 0.35
CA LEU A 595 -9.67 20.57 -0.06
C LEU A 595 -8.90 21.86 -0.36
N ASN A 596 -8.36 22.46 0.70
CA ASN A 596 -7.51 23.63 0.57
C ASN A 596 -6.06 23.15 0.47
N HIS A 597 -5.59 22.94 -0.75
CA HIS A 597 -4.21 22.60 -1.03
C HIS A 597 -3.41 23.89 -1.22
N ARG A 598 -2.76 24.35 -0.16
CA ARG A 598 -1.80 25.43 -0.28
C ARG A 598 -0.39 24.84 -0.34
N TYR A 599 0.28 25.04 -1.46
CA TYR A 599 1.68 24.62 -1.62
C TYR A 599 2.55 25.49 -0.73
N GLN A 600 3.25 24.86 0.23
CA GLN A 600 4.19 25.55 1.10
C GLN A 600 5.59 25.53 0.47
N PHE A 601 6.14 26.69 0.27
CA PHE A 601 7.49 26.89 -0.27
C PHE A 601 8.54 26.99 0.85
N GLY A 602 8.12 26.93 2.11
CA GLY A 602 8.99 27.17 3.27
C GLY A 602 9.56 28.58 3.27
N SER A 603 10.72 28.76 3.87
CA SER A 603 11.46 30.03 3.83
C SER A 603 12.17 30.28 2.49
N ASN A 604 11.97 29.42 1.49
CA ASN A 604 12.71 29.45 0.23
C ASN A 604 11.74 29.38 -0.95
N ASN A 605 10.89 30.40 -1.06
CA ASN A 605 9.94 30.57 -2.18
C ASN A 605 10.60 31.17 -3.45
N ILE A 606 11.91 31.41 -3.40
CA ILE A 606 12.71 31.86 -4.54
C ILE A 606 13.30 30.64 -5.24
N ILE A 607 12.88 30.41 -6.48
CA ILE A 607 13.22 29.23 -7.26
C ILE A 607 14.06 29.65 -8.47
N PRO A 608 15.28 29.13 -8.64
CA PRO A 608 16.11 29.44 -9.82
C PRO A 608 15.48 28.90 -11.10
N LEU A 609 15.49 29.72 -12.15
CA LEU A 609 15.01 29.36 -13.48
C LEU A 609 16.07 28.63 -14.28
N GLN A 610 15.63 27.80 -15.20
CA GLN A 610 16.48 27.19 -16.21
C GLN A 610 16.44 27.99 -17.50
N ALA A 611 17.56 27.99 -18.26
CA ALA A 611 17.67 28.76 -19.49
C ALA A 611 16.73 28.28 -20.62
N GLN A 612 16.28 27.04 -20.57
CA GLN A 612 15.34 26.44 -21.53
C GLN A 612 14.48 25.38 -20.84
N ILE A 613 13.18 25.35 -21.15
CA ILE A 613 12.35 24.20 -20.84
C ILE A 613 12.80 23.05 -21.75
N LYS A 614 13.33 22.00 -21.14
CA LYS A 614 13.38 20.70 -21.78
C LYS A 614 12.00 20.08 -21.61
N ASP A 615 11.54 19.30 -22.58
CA ASP A 615 10.28 18.52 -22.47
C ASP A 615 10.28 17.51 -21.30
N ASP A 616 11.32 17.53 -20.47
CA ASP A 616 11.52 16.65 -19.34
C ASP A 616 10.88 17.27 -18.10
N TRP A 617 9.85 16.60 -17.59
CA TRP A 617 9.08 16.97 -16.41
C TRP A 617 9.91 16.97 -15.10
N ALA A 618 11.15 16.53 -15.14
CA ALA A 618 12.08 16.56 -14.01
C ALA A 618 12.50 17.99 -13.59
N ASP A 619 12.29 18.97 -14.44
CA ASP A 619 12.75 20.36 -14.25
C ASP A 619 11.62 21.31 -13.79
N ASN A 620 10.59 20.80 -13.11
CA ASN A 620 9.49 21.59 -12.58
C ASN A 620 9.95 22.56 -11.49
N LEU A 621 9.44 23.80 -11.51
CA LEU A 621 9.58 24.75 -10.40
C LEU A 621 8.92 24.20 -9.12
N ILE A 622 7.76 23.54 -9.30
CA ILE A 622 7.01 22.90 -8.25
C ILE A 622 6.66 21.51 -8.73
N GLY A 623 7.08 20.52 -7.96
CA GLY A 623 6.80 19.12 -8.22
C GLY A 623 5.32 18.79 -8.04
N ALA A 624 4.85 17.86 -8.85
CA ALA A 624 3.50 17.36 -8.82
C ALA A 624 3.18 16.69 -7.49
N GLN A 625 1.96 16.92 -7.05
CA GLN A 625 1.33 16.13 -6.00
C GLN A 625 0.03 15.58 -6.56
N TYR A 626 -0.20 14.29 -6.37
CA TYR A 626 -1.35 13.62 -6.92
C TYR A 626 -2.58 13.93 -6.06
N LEU A 627 -3.58 14.58 -6.68
CA LEU A 627 -4.83 14.98 -6.06
C LEU A 627 -5.95 14.03 -6.51
N GLU A 628 -6.89 13.75 -5.62
CA GLU A 628 -8.15 13.12 -5.98
C GLU A 628 -9.26 14.17 -5.89
N MET A 629 -10.02 14.33 -6.96
CA MET A 629 -11.11 15.28 -7.05
C MET A 629 -12.42 14.50 -7.25
N PRO A 630 -13.38 14.57 -6.33
CA PRO A 630 -14.63 13.85 -6.46
C PRO A 630 -15.47 14.32 -7.66
N LYS A 631 -16.33 13.43 -8.16
CA LYS A 631 -17.32 13.79 -9.19
C LYS A 631 -18.24 14.92 -8.70
N GLY A 632 -18.45 15.91 -9.54
CA GLY A 632 -19.33 17.06 -9.24
C GLY A 632 -18.69 18.10 -8.33
N SER A 633 -17.40 17.93 -7.96
CA SER A 633 -16.68 18.96 -7.22
C SER A 633 -16.28 20.12 -8.12
N HIS A 634 -16.14 21.30 -7.51
CA HIS A 634 -15.66 22.52 -8.15
C HIS A 634 -14.25 22.83 -7.62
N THR A 635 -13.29 23.02 -8.53
CA THR A 635 -11.89 23.28 -8.15
C THR A 635 -11.46 24.66 -8.57
N ARG A 636 -10.92 25.45 -7.64
CA ARG A 636 -10.34 26.77 -7.87
C ARG A 636 -8.84 26.72 -7.68
N VAL A 637 -8.09 27.30 -8.60
CA VAL A 637 -6.62 27.38 -8.57
C VAL A 637 -6.19 28.84 -8.52
N ARG A 638 -5.38 29.18 -7.52
CA ARG A 638 -4.73 30.49 -7.42
C ARG A 638 -3.23 30.31 -7.49
N LEU A 639 -2.56 31.21 -8.19
CA LEU A 639 -1.11 31.19 -8.34
C LEU A 639 -0.60 32.63 -8.52
N THR A 640 0.44 32.99 -7.75
CA THR A 640 1.14 34.26 -7.91
C THR A 640 2.63 34.01 -8.08
N VAL A 641 3.20 34.44 -9.20
CA VAL A 641 4.62 34.29 -9.54
C VAL A 641 5.20 35.64 -9.97
N ARG A 642 6.36 35.99 -9.43
CA ARG A 642 7.08 37.22 -9.74
C ARG A 642 8.52 36.93 -10.15
N SER A 643 9.07 37.60 -11.16
CA SER A 643 10.50 37.54 -11.43
C SER A 643 11.24 38.30 -10.32
N VAL A 644 12.33 37.70 -9.82
CA VAL A 644 13.20 38.35 -8.80
C VAL A 644 14.09 39.42 -9.47
N ASP A 645 14.47 39.22 -10.72
CA ASP A 645 15.31 40.17 -11.47
C ASP A 645 14.45 41.26 -12.17
N PRO A 646 14.61 42.53 -11.80
CA PRO A 646 13.85 43.62 -12.42
C PRO A 646 14.09 43.81 -13.92
N GLN A 647 15.18 43.28 -14.46
CA GLN A 647 15.53 43.46 -15.88
C GLN A 647 15.18 42.23 -16.73
N GLN A 648 14.67 41.16 -16.14
CA GLN A 648 14.39 39.91 -16.85
C GLN A 648 12.97 39.41 -16.61
N ALA A 649 12.32 39.00 -17.68
CA ALA A 649 11.04 38.30 -17.59
C ALA A 649 11.23 36.81 -17.39
N ALA A 650 10.36 36.23 -16.61
CA ALA A 650 10.24 34.77 -16.46
C ALA A 650 9.05 34.25 -17.30
N TYR A 651 9.28 33.19 -18.01
CA TYR A 651 8.22 32.53 -18.79
C TYR A 651 7.69 31.34 -17.97
N ILE A 652 6.40 31.33 -17.73
CA ILE A 652 5.73 30.40 -16.81
C ILE A 652 4.71 29.58 -17.60
N GLN A 653 4.68 28.29 -17.34
CA GLN A 653 3.63 27.38 -17.81
C GLN A 653 3.03 26.66 -16.62
N LEU A 654 1.70 26.60 -16.55
CA LEU A 654 0.99 25.73 -15.63
C LEU A 654 0.33 24.61 -16.45
N LYS A 655 0.72 23.38 -16.18
CA LYS A 655 0.16 22.20 -16.82
C LYS A 655 -0.56 21.34 -15.79
N ALA A 656 -1.55 20.60 -16.24
CA ALA A 656 -2.26 19.61 -15.44
C ALA A 656 -2.09 18.22 -16.06
N LYS A 657 -1.97 17.21 -15.22
CA LYS A 657 -1.92 15.81 -15.64
C LYS A 657 -2.88 14.96 -14.83
N GLU A 658 -3.36 13.90 -15.43
CA GLU A 658 -4.08 12.82 -14.78
C GLU A 658 -3.44 11.49 -15.20
N PHE A 659 -2.96 10.67 -14.26
CA PHE A 659 -2.17 9.48 -14.57
C PHE A 659 -1.04 9.72 -15.59
N GLU A 660 -0.27 10.81 -15.40
CA GLU A 660 0.83 11.24 -16.27
C GLU A 660 0.40 11.65 -17.71
N GLN A 661 -0.90 11.74 -17.99
CA GLN A 661 -1.42 12.24 -19.26
C GLN A 661 -1.83 13.70 -19.14
N ASP A 662 -1.49 14.52 -20.14
CA ASP A 662 -1.82 15.94 -20.14
C ASP A 662 -3.34 16.15 -20.16
N VAL A 663 -3.84 16.96 -19.23
CA VAL A 663 -5.23 17.40 -19.15
C VAL A 663 -5.34 18.84 -19.62
N GLN A 664 -6.22 19.09 -20.59
CA GLN A 664 -6.45 20.43 -21.12
C GLN A 664 -7.47 21.17 -20.24
N LEU A 665 -7.01 22.18 -19.52
CA LEU A 665 -7.85 23.06 -18.69
C LEU A 665 -8.14 24.42 -19.37
N GLY A 666 -7.78 24.59 -20.64
CA GLY A 666 -7.95 25.84 -21.35
C GLY A 666 -6.98 26.97 -20.95
N LEU A 667 -5.91 26.61 -20.24
CA LEU A 667 -4.89 27.56 -19.80
C LEU A 667 -3.99 28.02 -20.95
N PRO A 668 -3.45 29.27 -20.90
CA PRO A 668 -2.46 29.71 -21.84
C PRO A 668 -1.23 28.81 -21.87
N ALA A 669 -0.70 28.52 -23.04
CA ALA A 669 0.48 27.69 -23.23
C ALA A 669 1.73 28.28 -22.56
N GLU A 670 1.80 29.61 -22.45
CA GLU A 670 2.90 30.35 -21.86
C GLU A 670 2.41 31.67 -21.30
N MET A 671 2.93 32.07 -20.15
CA MET A 671 2.62 33.31 -19.45
C MET A 671 3.92 34.00 -19.04
N ILE A 672 3.86 35.31 -18.86
CA ILE A 672 5.07 36.08 -18.51
C ILE A 672 4.87 36.71 -17.13
N ALA A 673 5.87 36.53 -16.27
CA ALA A 673 5.99 37.21 -15.00
C ALA A 673 7.21 38.14 -15.01
N THR A 674 7.03 39.39 -14.56
CA THR A 674 8.11 40.38 -14.37
C THR A 674 8.17 40.81 -12.91
N ALA A 675 9.20 41.54 -12.52
CA ALA A 675 9.31 42.07 -11.15
C ALA A 675 8.23 43.12 -10.84
N ASP A 676 7.90 43.94 -11.85
CA ASP A 676 6.92 45.04 -11.71
C ASP A 676 5.47 44.58 -11.97
N GLN A 677 5.30 43.48 -12.68
CA GLN A 677 3.99 42.89 -13.01
C GLN A 677 4.03 41.40 -12.71
N PRO A 678 3.70 41.01 -11.47
CA PRO A 678 3.56 39.59 -11.11
C PRO A 678 2.49 38.92 -11.99
N LEU A 679 2.71 37.66 -12.31
CA LEU A 679 1.69 36.82 -12.90
C LEU A 679 0.73 36.38 -11.78
N GLU A 680 -0.50 36.85 -11.84
CA GLU A 680 -1.59 36.40 -10.97
C GLU A 680 -2.56 35.57 -11.78
N MET A 681 -2.82 34.36 -11.32
CA MET A 681 -3.81 33.45 -11.90
C MET A 681 -4.86 33.13 -10.86
N ASP A 682 -6.11 33.19 -11.25
CA ASP A 682 -7.25 32.75 -10.48
C ASP A 682 -8.28 32.16 -11.46
N PHE A 683 -8.43 30.86 -11.47
CA PHE A 683 -9.36 30.16 -12.33
C PHE A 683 -10.00 28.97 -11.64
N SER A 684 -11.17 28.57 -12.14
CA SER A 684 -11.90 27.44 -11.61
C SER A 684 -12.44 26.54 -12.71
N PHE A 685 -12.69 25.28 -12.36
CA PHE A 685 -13.26 24.30 -13.25
C PHE A 685 -14.09 23.27 -12.47
N GLU A 686 -15.07 22.67 -13.16
CA GLU A 686 -15.87 21.59 -12.64
C GLU A 686 -15.25 20.23 -12.96
N ASN A 687 -15.44 19.26 -12.07
CA ASN A 687 -15.03 17.87 -12.25
C ASN A 687 -16.26 17.01 -12.55
N PRO A 688 -16.69 16.89 -13.83
CA PRO A 688 -17.90 16.14 -14.19
C PRO A 688 -17.76 14.64 -13.97
N GLN A 689 -16.53 14.17 -13.83
CA GLN A 689 -16.16 12.80 -13.47
C GLN A 689 -15.13 12.83 -12.35
N PRO A 690 -15.02 11.78 -11.51
CA PRO A 690 -14.00 11.73 -10.48
C PRO A 690 -12.62 11.71 -11.17
N ARG A 691 -11.70 12.54 -10.69
CA ARG A 691 -10.32 12.57 -11.14
C ARG A 691 -9.43 11.89 -10.11
N LYS A 692 -8.51 11.08 -10.60
CA LYS A 692 -7.54 10.34 -9.76
C LYS A 692 -6.12 10.65 -10.22
N ALA A 693 -5.19 10.66 -9.28
CA ALA A 693 -3.79 10.99 -9.56
C ALA A 693 -3.64 12.27 -10.41
N PHE A 694 -4.46 13.27 -10.10
CA PHE A 694 -4.44 14.57 -10.79
C PHE A 694 -3.34 15.44 -10.18
N SER A 695 -2.58 16.11 -11.02
CA SER A 695 -1.45 16.93 -10.57
C SER A 695 -1.31 18.20 -11.37
N PHE A 696 -0.85 19.26 -10.69
CA PHE A 696 -0.44 20.50 -11.34
C PHE A 696 1.08 20.60 -11.38
N HIS A 697 1.61 21.04 -12.49
CA HIS A 697 3.03 21.24 -12.74
C HIS A 697 3.30 22.68 -13.12
N LEU A 698 3.98 23.41 -12.26
CA LEU A 698 4.46 24.74 -12.55
C LEU A 698 5.86 24.65 -13.16
N LEU A 699 5.98 25.08 -14.39
CA LEU A 699 7.23 25.11 -15.17
C LEU A 699 7.65 26.54 -15.36
N GLY A 700 8.95 26.82 -15.31
CA GLY A 700 9.44 28.15 -15.57
C GLY A 700 10.81 28.13 -16.25
N TYR A 701 10.99 29.03 -17.21
CA TYR A 701 12.28 29.21 -17.85
C TYR A 701 12.64 30.69 -18.03
N GLY A 702 13.91 30.96 -18.18
CA GLY A 702 14.47 32.29 -18.27
C GLY A 702 15.81 32.38 -17.58
N ASN A 703 16.30 33.60 -17.42
CA ASN A 703 17.53 33.80 -16.62
C ASN A 703 17.14 34.37 -15.26
N GLY A 704 17.80 33.88 -14.19
CA GLY A 704 17.58 34.37 -12.83
C GLY A 704 16.70 33.43 -12.01
N ALA A 705 15.76 33.99 -11.25
CA ALA A 705 14.88 33.27 -10.33
C ALA A 705 13.47 33.88 -10.32
N VAL A 706 12.51 33.10 -9.90
CA VAL A 706 11.14 33.55 -9.59
C VAL A 706 10.84 33.39 -8.11
N GLU A 707 10.02 34.27 -7.60
CA GLU A 707 9.35 34.14 -6.31
C GLU A 707 7.93 33.65 -6.55
N VAL A 708 7.55 32.57 -5.91
CA VAL A 708 6.18 32.05 -5.89
C VAL A 708 5.58 32.38 -4.54
N SER A 709 4.66 33.32 -4.48
CA SER A 709 4.10 33.80 -3.20
C SER A 709 2.79 33.12 -2.82
N ASP A 710 2.03 32.65 -3.79
CA ASP A 710 0.83 31.84 -3.56
C ASP A 710 0.73 30.75 -4.63
N PHE A 711 0.37 29.56 -4.22
CA PHE A 711 -0.11 28.49 -5.09
C PHE A 711 -1.06 27.62 -4.28
N SER A 712 -2.35 27.78 -4.55
CA SER A 712 -3.40 27.06 -3.84
C SER A 712 -4.35 26.38 -4.82
N VAL A 713 -4.80 25.20 -4.48
CA VAL A 713 -5.84 24.43 -5.19
C VAL A 713 -6.91 24.09 -4.18
N ILE A 714 -8.09 24.66 -4.35
CA ILE A 714 -9.23 24.47 -3.46
C ILE A 714 -10.28 23.70 -4.21
N THR A 715 -10.68 22.53 -3.70
CA THR A 715 -11.74 21.69 -4.27
C THR A 715 -12.92 21.62 -3.32
N GLU A 716 -14.07 22.12 -3.74
CA GLU A 716 -15.32 22.08 -3.01
C GLU A 716 -16.09 20.82 -3.37
N LEU A 717 -16.62 20.18 -2.34
CA LEU A 717 -17.46 19.00 -2.53
C LEU A 717 -18.86 19.39 -2.97
N PRO A 718 -19.59 18.55 -3.74
CA PRO A 718 -20.98 18.80 -4.09
C PRO A 718 -21.82 19.05 -2.84
N GLY A 719 -22.59 20.15 -2.83
CA GLY A 719 -23.43 20.54 -1.70
C GLY A 719 -22.75 21.34 -0.60
N GLN A 720 -21.50 21.75 -0.76
CA GLN A 720 -20.75 22.62 0.17
C GLN A 720 -20.43 23.99 -0.44
N GLU A 721 -21.23 24.45 -1.38
CA GLU A 721 -20.96 25.64 -2.22
C GLU A 721 -20.92 26.99 -1.45
N ASP A 722 -21.26 27.01 -0.16
CA ASP A 722 -21.36 28.27 0.62
C ASP A 722 -20.09 28.65 1.41
N ILE A 723 -18.96 27.90 1.29
CA ILE A 723 -17.78 28.09 2.16
C ILE A 723 -16.71 29.01 1.54
N LEU A 724 -16.75 29.30 0.25
CA LEU A 724 -15.72 30.12 -0.42
C LEU A 724 -15.81 31.63 -0.13
N ASP A 725 -16.97 32.14 0.27
CA ASP A 725 -17.14 33.57 0.53
C ASP A 725 -16.67 34.03 1.92
N ASP A 726 -16.40 33.09 2.82
CA ASP A 726 -16.04 33.34 4.24
C ASP A 726 -14.55 33.09 4.60
N VAL A 727 -13.65 32.90 3.63
CA VAL A 727 -12.20 32.86 3.93
C VAL A 727 -11.71 34.30 4.08
N PRO A 728 -11.41 34.80 5.28
CA PRO A 728 -10.89 36.14 5.49
C PRO A 728 -9.55 36.26 4.73
N ASP A 729 -9.41 37.30 3.93
CA ASP A 729 -8.10 37.74 3.46
C ASP A 729 -7.25 38.06 4.71
N ASP A 730 -6.31 37.18 5.03
CA ASP A 730 -5.47 37.29 6.22
C ASP A 730 -4.40 38.41 6.03
N GLU A 731 -4.88 39.68 5.99
CA GLU A 731 -4.01 40.87 6.01
C GLU A 731 -3.43 41.20 7.40
N THR A 732 -3.65 40.38 8.43
CA THR A 732 -3.30 40.75 9.83
C THR A 732 -2.16 39.94 10.45
N ALA A 733 -1.37 39.23 9.69
CA ALA A 733 -0.19 38.51 10.22
C ALA A 733 1.16 39.24 10.02
N GLN A 734 1.15 40.58 9.92
CA GLN A 734 2.37 41.40 9.99
C GLN A 734 2.24 42.45 11.09
N SER A 735 2.36 42.10 12.35
CA SER A 735 2.92 42.94 13.43
C SER A 735 2.67 42.30 14.80
N SER A 736 3.55 41.47 15.25
CA SER A 736 4.02 41.50 16.68
C SER A 736 5.13 40.47 16.87
#